data_ea798413ead039e751ba9cf7f98a40c4
#
_entry.id   ea798413ead039e751ba9cf7f98a40c4
#
_cell.length_a   1.000
_cell.length_b   1.000
_cell.length_c   1.000
_cell.angle_alpha   90.00
_cell.angle_beta   90.00
_cell.angle_gamma   90.00
#
_symmetry.space_group_name_H-M   'P 1'
#
loop_
_entity.id
_entity.type
_entity.pdbx_description
1 polymer ?
#
loop_
_entity_poly.entity_id
_entity_poly.type
_entity_poly.pdbx_seq_one_letter_code
_entity_poly.pdbx_strand_id
1 'polypeptide(L)'
;MSLVYLLIAILVIMAMILLMSKRRALAKYAGYIALVAPVISSIYFLIQIPSVAKLQYLSTSIPWIKTLDINLDLRLDGLSLMFSLIISLIGIAVFFYATQYLSSRKDNLPRFYLYLTLFMFSMIGIVLSDNTILMYIFWELTSVSSFLLISYWYNNGDSQFGAIQSFMITVFGGLALLVGFIMLYIMTGMNNITDILGQADHIKNHGLFIPMIFMFLLGAFTKSAQFPFHIWLPRAMAAPTPVSAYLHSATMVKAGIFLLLRFTPLLGLSNMYIYIVTFVGLITMLFGSITALKQWDLKGILAYSTISQLGMIMAMVGIGGGYAQHQQDAIASIYVFVLFGALFHLMNHAIFKCALFMGVGILDHEAGSRDIRILSGMRQLFPKMNLVMTIAALSMAGVPFLNGFLSKEMFLDALTQTGQLSQFSLISMIAIVFVGVIASIFTFTYALYMVKEVFWTKYDSKVFTKKNIHEPWLFSLPSLILMVLVPVIFFVPNIFGKGIIVPALRGVSGGNHQIDPLAPHVSQWHGFNIPLLLTIIIILLGSVLAIKVDWKKVFTGKIRQISVSKGYEMVYRHFEKFATKRFKRVMQDRLNQYIIMTLGIFMIIIGYGYIRIGLPKVHQLHVSEFGALEIILAIVTVTIGISLIFIRQRLTMVILNGVIGFVVTLFFIAMKAPDLALTQLVVETITTILFIVSFSRLPNVPRSNANKKREIIKISVSLLMALIVVSLIFITQQTDGLSSISDFYLKADKLTGGKNIVNAILGDFRALDTLFEGLVLIITGLGIYTLLNYQDRRGQDERE
;
A
#
# COMPACT_ATOMS: atom_id res chain seq x y z
N MET A 1 -23.48 17.99 3.69
CA MET A 1 -22.05 18.04 4.04
C MET A 1 -21.29 17.36 2.91
N SER A 2 -20.31 18.01 2.29
CA SER A 2 -19.57 17.39 1.18
C SER A 2 -18.62 16.29 1.72
N LEU A 3 -18.26 15.32 0.88
CA LEU A 3 -17.30 14.25 1.22
C LEU A 3 -15.97 14.81 1.73
N VAL A 4 -15.57 15.96 1.24
CA VAL A 4 -14.35 16.66 1.65
C VAL A 4 -14.39 17.11 3.11
N TYR A 5 -15.54 17.62 3.58
CA TYR A 5 -15.66 18.02 5.00
C TYR A 5 -15.55 16.83 5.95
N LEU A 6 -15.99 15.63 5.53
CA LEU A 6 -15.80 14.40 6.32
C LEU A 6 -14.31 14.09 6.45
N LEU A 7 -13.56 14.13 5.34
CA LEU A 7 -12.12 13.89 5.36
C LEU A 7 -11.38 14.94 6.20
N ILE A 8 -11.74 16.21 6.08
CA ILE A 8 -11.19 17.29 6.91
C ILE A 8 -11.49 17.06 8.40
N ALA A 9 -12.71 16.64 8.75
CA ALA A 9 -13.06 16.35 10.14
C ALA A 9 -12.17 15.24 10.73
N ILE A 10 -11.88 14.19 9.98
CA ILE A 10 -10.96 13.13 10.42
C ILE A 10 -9.55 13.68 10.60
N LEU A 11 -9.05 14.51 9.67
CA LEU A 11 -7.74 15.16 9.79
C LEU A 11 -7.64 16.07 11.02
N VAL A 12 -8.70 16.81 11.34
CA VAL A 12 -8.76 17.64 12.55
C VAL A 12 -8.67 16.76 13.81
N ILE A 13 -9.38 15.63 13.85
CA ILE A 13 -9.28 14.68 14.96
C ILE A 13 -7.85 14.13 15.10
N MET A 14 -7.19 13.81 13.99
CA MET A 14 -5.78 13.38 13.99
C MET A 14 -4.86 14.47 14.53
N ALA A 15 -5.05 15.73 14.13
CA ALA A 15 -4.30 16.87 14.65
C ALA A 15 -4.51 17.05 16.17
N MET A 16 -5.75 16.89 16.66
CA MET A 16 -6.04 16.92 18.09
C MET A 16 -5.31 15.81 18.85
N ILE A 17 -5.30 14.58 18.34
CA ILE A 17 -4.56 13.45 18.94
C ILE A 17 -3.06 13.75 18.98
N LEU A 18 -2.51 14.33 17.91
CA LEU A 18 -1.11 14.72 17.82
C LEU A 18 -0.75 15.79 18.86
N LEU A 19 -1.61 16.80 19.03
CA LEU A 19 -1.41 17.84 20.07
C LEU A 19 -1.44 17.26 21.48
N MET A 20 -2.31 16.26 21.73
CA MET A 20 -2.37 15.56 23.01
C MET A 20 -1.12 14.74 23.32
N SER A 21 -0.38 14.31 22.31
CA SER A 21 0.86 13.55 22.52
C SER A 21 1.92 14.34 23.31
N LYS A 22 1.88 15.67 23.22
CA LYS A 22 2.77 16.58 23.95
C LYS A 22 2.42 16.78 25.44
N ARG A 23 1.20 16.38 25.88
CA ARG A 23 0.71 16.59 27.25
C ARG A 23 0.32 15.25 27.88
N ARG A 24 1.14 14.71 28.78
CA ARG A 24 0.92 13.41 29.45
C ARG A 24 -0.46 13.29 30.12
N ALA A 25 -0.97 14.34 30.73
CA ALA A 25 -2.28 14.33 31.39
C ALA A 25 -3.44 14.09 30.41
N LEU A 26 -3.33 14.57 29.16
CA LEU A 26 -4.35 14.43 28.14
C LEU A 26 -4.19 13.13 27.33
N ALA A 27 -3.00 12.55 27.28
CA ALA A 27 -2.69 11.37 26.49
C ALA A 27 -3.61 10.17 26.77
N LYS A 28 -4.08 10.03 28.02
CA LYS A 28 -5.00 8.96 28.45
C LYS A 28 -6.39 9.04 27.78
N TYR A 29 -6.79 10.23 27.32
CA TYR A 29 -8.08 10.44 26.65
C TYR A 29 -8.01 10.31 25.12
N ALA A 30 -6.83 10.07 24.56
CA ALA A 30 -6.63 9.97 23.09
C ALA A 30 -7.57 8.95 22.43
N GLY A 31 -7.86 7.83 23.11
CA GLY A 31 -8.78 6.80 22.61
C GLY A 31 -10.22 7.28 22.45
N TYR A 32 -10.72 8.06 23.38
CA TYR A 32 -12.08 8.60 23.31
C TYR A 32 -12.22 9.66 22.22
N ILE A 33 -11.19 10.49 22.02
CA ILE A 33 -11.16 11.46 20.91
C ILE A 33 -11.06 10.74 19.57
N ALA A 34 -10.20 9.73 19.47
CA ALA A 34 -10.09 8.93 18.27
C ALA A 34 -11.40 8.22 17.89
N LEU A 35 -12.19 7.77 18.89
CA LEU A 35 -13.48 7.12 18.69
C LEU A 35 -14.50 8.05 17.99
N VAL A 36 -14.35 9.36 18.11
CA VAL A 36 -15.22 10.34 17.42
C VAL A 36 -15.14 10.19 15.91
N ALA A 37 -13.97 9.85 15.36
CA ALA A 37 -13.76 9.72 13.91
C ALA A 37 -14.65 8.62 13.28
N PRO A 38 -14.63 7.35 13.72
CA PRO A 38 -15.53 6.34 13.17
C PRO A 38 -17.01 6.61 13.49
N VAL A 39 -17.34 7.27 14.60
CA VAL A 39 -18.74 7.65 14.93
C VAL A 39 -19.26 8.67 13.93
N ILE A 40 -18.56 9.78 13.72
CA ILE A 40 -18.97 10.81 12.73
C ILE A 40 -19.07 10.19 11.33
N SER A 41 -18.08 9.37 10.94
CA SER A 41 -18.09 8.70 9.64
C SER A 41 -19.30 7.79 9.49
N SER A 42 -19.61 6.99 10.51
CA SER A 42 -20.77 6.09 10.49
C SER A 42 -22.09 6.85 10.38
N ILE A 43 -22.28 7.90 11.17
CA ILE A 43 -23.49 8.74 11.09
C ILE A 43 -23.63 9.36 9.70
N TYR A 44 -22.54 9.90 9.16
CA TYR A 44 -22.54 10.46 7.82
C TYR A 44 -22.98 9.45 6.75
N PHE A 45 -22.39 8.24 6.74
CA PHE A 45 -22.72 7.23 5.74
C PHE A 45 -24.10 6.61 5.94
N LEU A 46 -24.58 6.44 7.18
CA LEU A 46 -25.93 5.97 7.46
C LEU A 46 -27.01 6.94 6.91
N ILE A 47 -26.79 8.25 7.04
CA ILE A 47 -27.69 9.28 6.49
C ILE A 47 -27.74 9.21 4.94
N GLN A 48 -26.68 8.75 4.29
CA GLN A 48 -26.63 8.67 2.84
C GLN A 48 -27.29 7.41 2.26
N ILE A 49 -27.65 6.40 3.07
CA ILE A 49 -28.29 5.17 2.57
C ILE A 49 -29.53 5.44 1.73
N PRO A 50 -30.51 6.28 2.17
CA PRO A 50 -31.70 6.52 1.37
C PRO A 50 -31.43 7.22 0.03
N SER A 51 -30.45 8.14 0.01
CA SER A 51 -30.07 8.86 -1.22
C SER A 51 -29.45 7.93 -2.25
N VAL A 52 -28.47 7.11 -1.82
CA VAL A 52 -27.78 6.14 -2.67
C VAL A 52 -28.72 5.02 -3.13
N ALA A 53 -29.66 4.60 -2.26
CA ALA A 53 -30.68 3.60 -2.62
C ALA A 53 -31.60 4.13 -3.75
N LYS A 54 -31.89 5.45 -3.79
CA LYS A 54 -32.67 6.13 -4.82
C LYS A 54 -31.88 6.49 -6.08
N LEU A 55 -30.76 5.81 -6.35
CA LEU A 55 -29.94 5.98 -7.55
C LEU A 55 -29.13 7.29 -7.62
N GLN A 56 -29.01 8.01 -6.52
CA GLN A 56 -28.19 9.21 -6.43
C GLN A 56 -26.79 8.83 -5.98
N TYR A 57 -25.77 9.29 -6.71
CA TYR A 57 -24.40 9.24 -6.22
C TYR A 57 -23.98 10.67 -5.83
N LEU A 58 -23.10 10.77 -4.84
CA LEU A 58 -22.50 12.02 -4.46
C LEU A 58 -21.09 12.07 -5.04
N SER A 59 -20.81 13.09 -5.84
CA SER A 59 -19.49 13.35 -6.36
C SER A 59 -19.00 14.74 -5.95
N THR A 60 -17.70 14.87 -5.72
CA THR A 60 -17.05 16.15 -5.46
C THR A 60 -15.68 16.12 -6.11
N SER A 61 -15.38 17.10 -6.94
CA SER A 61 -14.09 17.28 -7.59
C SER A 61 -13.48 18.61 -7.17
N ILE A 62 -12.21 18.58 -6.76
CA ILE A 62 -11.42 19.77 -6.43
C ILE A 62 -10.14 19.72 -7.26
N PRO A 63 -9.87 20.70 -8.12
CA PRO A 63 -8.63 20.71 -8.90
C PRO A 63 -7.43 20.81 -7.97
N TRP A 64 -6.46 19.90 -8.14
CA TRP A 64 -5.24 19.87 -7.35
C TRP A 64 -4.02 20.23 -8.21
N ILE A 65 -3.67 19.39 -9.19
CA ILE A 65 -2.54 19.62 -10.10
C ILE A 65 -3.10 19.78 -11.52
N LYS A 66 -3.46 21.01 -11.87
CA LYS A 66 -4.12 21.32 -13.16
C LYS A 66 -3.30 20.91 -14.38
N THR A 67 -1.97 21.01 -14.31
CA THR A 67 -1.06 20.66 -15.42
C THR A 67 -1.07 19.18 -15.80
N LEU A 68 -1.42 18.30 -14.86
CA LEU A 68 -1.48 16.85 -15.05
C LEU A 68 -2.91 16.31 -15.00
N ASP A 69 -3.90 17.18 -14.95
CA ASP A 69 -5.31 16.83 -14.79
C ASP A 69 -5.56 15.88 -13.60
N ILE A 70 -4.83 16.13 -12.50
CA ILE A 70 -4.99 15.39 -11.25
C ILE A 70 -5.88 16.20 -10.32
N ASN A 71 -7.08 15.67 -10.08
CA ASN A 71 -8.08 16.29 -9.23
C ASN A 71 -8.34 15.42 -7.98
N LEU A 72 -8.80 16.03 -6.91
CA LEU A 72 -9.34 15.33 -5.75
C LEU A 72 -10.79 14.92 -6.07
N ASP A 73 -10.92 13.87 -6.90
CA ASP A 73 -12.22 13.34 -7.30
C ASP A 73 -12.68 12.31 -6.28
N LEU A 74 -13.75 12.63 -5.56
CA LEU A 74 -14.39 11.77 -4.58
C LEU A 74 -15.79 11.41 -5.04
N ARG A 75 -16.13 10.12 -4.94
CA ARG A 75 -17.43 9.58 -5.31
C ARG A 75 -17.96 8.62 -4.25
N LEU A 76 -19.19 8.83 -3.84
CA LEU A 76 -19.95 7.94 -2.98
C LEU A 76 -21.11 7.35 -3.78
N ASP A 77 -20.93 6.13 -4.25
CA ASP A 77 -21.95 5.28 -4.83
C ASP A 77 -22.27 4.09 -3.89
N GLY A 78 -23.09 3.15 -4.33
CA GLY A 78 -23.48 2.02 -3.49
C GLY A 78 -22.32 1.13 -3.05
N LEU A 79 -21.32 0.90 -3.90
CA LEU A 79 -20.14 0.11 -3.56
C LEU A 79 -19.27 0.83 -2.51
N SER A 80 -18.97 2.11 -2.76
CA SER A 80 -18.25 2.95 -1.79
C SER A 80 -18.98 3.06 -0.47
N LEU A 81 -20.31 3.21 -0.47
CA LEU A 81 -21.14 3.30 0.72
C LEU A 81 -21.06 2.02 1.56
N MET A 82 -21.22 0.84 0.93
CA MET A 82 -21.12 -0.43 1.62
C MET A 82 -19.78 -0.62 2.33
N PHE A 83 -18.67 -0.36 1.61
CA PHE A 83 -17.34 -0.48 2.20
C PHE A 83 -17.09 0.57 3.29
N SER A 84 -17.53 1.82 3.09
CA SER A 84 -17.41 2.90 4.09
C SER A 84 -18.19 2.59 5.37
N LEU A 85 -19.38 1.99 5.26
CA LEU A 85 -20.17 1.52 6.40
C LEU A 85 -19.44 0.39 7.14
N ILE A 86 -18.88 -0.58 6.43
CA ILE A 86 -18.11 -1.66 7.07
C ILE A 86 -16.89 -1.08 7.80
N ILE A 87 -16.12 -0.17 7.17
CA ILE A 87 -14.93 0.46 7.76
C ILE A 87 -15.31 1.24 9.02
N SER A 88 -16.36 2.07 8.96
CA SER A 88 -16.71 2.97 10.06
C SER A 88 -17.44 2.26 11.21
N LEU A 89 -18.44 1.40 10.94
CA LEU A 89 -19.19 0.69 11.99
C LEU A 89 -18.32 -0.33 12.74
N ILE A 90 -17.53 -1.12 12.03
CA ILE A 90 -16.55 -2.02 12.68
C ILE A 90 -15.47 -1.17 13.36
N GLY A 91 -15.12 0.00 12.78
CA GLY A 91 -14.23 0.97 13.40
C GLY A 91 -14.69 1.39 14.80
N ILE A 92 -15.97 1.71 15.01
CA ILE A 92 -16.51 2.04 16.33
C ILE A 92 -16.22 0.92 17.33
N ALA A 93 -16.54 -0.32 16.96
CA ALA A 93 -16.32 -1.48 17.83
C ALA A 93 -14.83 -1.66 18.17
N VAL A 94 -13.93 -1.53 17.19
CA VAL A 94 -12.48 -1.70 17.36
C VAL A 94 -11.86 -0.57 18.17
N PHE A 95 -12.21 0.69 17.89
CA PHE A 95 -11.66 1.83 18.63
C PHE A 95 -12.11 1.79 20.10
N PHE A 96 -13.37 1.45 20.36
CA PHE A 96 -13.85 1.25 21.73
C PHE A 96 -13.14 0.07 22.42
N TYR A 97 -13.03 -1.08 21.75
CA TYR A 97 -12.29 -2.24 22.24
C TYR A 97 -10.84 -1.90 22.58
N ALA A 98 -10.17 -1.09 21.76
CA ALA A 98 -8.80 -0.67 21.98
C ALA A 98 -8.64 0.16 23.26
N THR A 99 -9.66 0.94 23.70
CA THR A 99 -9.59 1.70 24.96
C THR A 99 -9.50 0.82 26.20
N GLN A 100 -10.00 -0.41 26.10
CA GLN A 100 -9.94 -1.39 27.18
C GLN A 100 -8.72 -2.31 27.08
N TYR A 101 -8.22 -2.54 25.86
CA TYR A 101 -7.09 -3.43 25.60
C TYR A 101 -5.73 -2.79 25.94
N LEU A 102 -5.54 -1.50 25.66
CA LEU A 102 -4.27 -0.79 25.85
C LEU A 102 -4.19 -0.10 27.20
N SER A 103 -3.01 -0.15 27.82
CA SER A 103 -2.76 0.46 29.12
C SER A 103 -1.99 1.77 28.98
N SER A 104 -2.50 2.87 29.56
CA SER A 104 -1.83 4.17 29.59
C SER A 104 -0.47 4.19 30.31
N ARG A 105 -0.18 3.16 31.12
CA ARG A 105 1.11 3.02 31.82
C ARG A 105 2.19 2.34 31.00
N LYS A 106 1.79 1.49 30.04
CA LYS A 106 2.72 0.66 29.24
C LYS A 106 2.78 1.12 27.79
N ASP A 107 1.72 1.74 27.27
CA ASP A 107 1.53 2.02 25.86
C ASP A 107 1.49 3.52 25.56
N ASN A 108 2.03 3.92 24.42
CA ASN A 108 1.92 5.30 23.92
C ASN A 108 0.57 5.46 23.18
N LEU A 109 -0.50 5.70 23.93
CA LEU A 109 -1.86 5.77 23.42
C LEU A 109 -2.04 6.78 22.27
N PRO A 110 -1.58 8.06 22.35
CA PRO A 110 -1.75 9.00 21.24
C PRO A 110 -1.13 8.49 19.93
N ARG A 111 0.07 7.89 20.01
CA ARG A 111 0.74 7.32 18.85
C ARG A 111 -0.06 6.18 18.22
N PHE A 112 -0.60 5.29 19.05
CA PHE A 112 -1.43 4.18 18.59
C PHE A 112 -2.69 4.67 17.87
N TYR A 113 -3.46 5.58 18.53
CA TYR A 113 -4.71 6.07 17.97
C TYR A 113 -4.51 6.97 16.76
N LEU A 114 -3.40 7.71 16.69
CA LEU A 114 -3.03 8.45 15.49
C LEU A 114 -2.87 7.51 14.30
N TYR A 115 -2.12 6.42 14.47
CA TYR A 115 -1.89 5.45 13.40
C TYR A 115 -3.17 4.71 13.01
N LEU A 116 -4.02 4.36 14.00
CA LEU A 116 -5.28 3.69 13.75
C LEU A 116 -6.27 4.59 12.98
N THR A 117 -6.33 5.88 13.35
CA THR A 117 -7.17 6.88 12.66
C THR A 117 -6.63 7.18 11.25
N LEU A 118 -5.30 7.29 11.09
CA LEU A 118 -4.66 7.43 9.79
C LEU A 118 -4.99 6.25 8.87
N PHE A 119 -4.96 5.03 9.40
CA PHE A 119 -5.32 3.85 8.66
C PHE A 119 -6.80 3.85 8.23
N MET A 120 -7.72 4.23 9.13
CA MET A 120 -9.14 4.39 8.79
C MET A 120 -9.35 5.46 7.71
N PHE A 121 -8.70 6.61 7.84
CA PHE A 121 -8.71 7.70 6.87
C PHE A 121 -8.27 7.22 5.48
N SER A 122 -7.15 6.48 5.43
CA SER A 122 -6.61 5.94 4.18
C SER A 122 -7.57 4.95 3.52
N MET A 123 -8.21 4.08 4.30
CA MET A 123 -9.18 3.12 3.78
C MET A 123 -10.45 3.79 3.25
N ILE A 124 -10.97 4.81 3.97
CA ILE A 124 -12.09 5.63 3.48
C ILE A 124 -11.67 6.36 2.20
N GLY A 125 -10.44 6.88 2.15
CA GLY A 125 -9.89 7.52 0.96
C GLY A 125 -9.86 6.60 -0.26
N ILE A 126 -9.42 5.33 -0.14
CA ILE A 126 -9.44 4.35 -1.24
C ILE A 126 -10.85 4.18 -1.79
N VAL A 127 -11.83 3.94 -0.91
CA VAL A 127 -13.19 3.58 -1.36
C VAL A 127 -13.98 4.76 -1.90
N LEU A 128 -13.60 5.99 -1.55
CA LEU A 128 -14.20 7.20 -2.06
C LEU A 128 -13.49 7.77 -3.31
N SER A 129 -12.26 7.33 -3.61
CA SER A 129 -11.49 7.88 -4.73
C SER A 129 -12.12 7.52 -6.08
N ASP A 130 -12.33 8.53 -6.92
CA ASP A 130 -12.74 8.41 -8.33
C ASP A 130 -11.64 8.89 -9.29
N ASN A 131 -10.41 8.94 -8.82
CA ASN A 131 -9.20 9.27 -9.57
C ASN A 131 -8.14 8.22 -9.29
N THR A 132 -7.45 7.73 -10.33
CA THR A 132 -6.46 6.64 -10.24
C THR A 132 -5.27 7.02 -9.36
N ILE A 133 -4.75 8.25 -9.50
CA ILE A 133 -3.62 8.74 -8.70
C ILE A 133 -4.04 8.94 -7.24
N LEU A 134 -5.23 9.51 -7.00
CA LEU A 134 -5.75 9.69 -5.65
C LEU A 134 -5.95 8.34 -4.96
N MET A 135 -6.52 7.35 -5.68
CA MET A 135 -6.68 5.98 -5.18
C MET A 135 -5.32 5.36 -4.84
N TYR A 136 -4.30 5.56 -5.67
CA TYR A 136 -2.94 5.07 -5.42
C TYR A 136 -2.31 5.71 -4.18
N ILE A 137 -2.46 7.02 -3.99
CA ILE A 137 -1.94 7.72 -2.80
C ILE A 137 -2.54 7.10 -1.53
N PHE A 138 -3.86 6.93 -1.47
CA PHE A 138 -4.51 6.30 -0.33
C PHE A 138 -4.15 4.81 -0.18
N TRP A 139 -3.94 4.12 -1.31
CA TRP A 139 -3.47 2.73 -1.32
C TRP A 139 -2.11 2.58 -0.62
N GLU A 140 -1.14 3.44 -0.95
CA GLU A 140 0.16 3.43 -0.29
C GLU A 140 0.10 3.93 1.14
N LEU A 141 -0.76 4.91 1.41
CA LEU A 141 -0.98 5.38 2.78
C LEU A 141 -1.52 4.26 3.70
N THR A 142 -2.33 3.32 3.16
CA THR A 142 -2.70 2.12 3.92
C THR A 142 -1.53 1.17 4.16
N SER A 143 -0.56 1.06 3.23
CA SER A 143 0.65 0.27 3.42
C SER A 143 1.52 0.85 4.53
N VAL A 144 1.73 2.17 4.51
CA VAL A 144 2.52 2.88 5.53
C VAL A 144 1.83 2.81 6.90
N SER A 145 0.54 3.13 6.98
CA SER A 145 -0.17 3.13 8.26
C SER A 145 -0.30 1.73 8.87
N SER A 146 -0.48 0.68 8.06
CA SER A 146 -0.45 -0.70 8.54
C SER A 146 0.94 -1.13 9.01
N PHE A 147 2.01 -0.72 8.33
CA PHE A 147 3.38 -0.92 8.79
C PHE A 147 3.61 -0.33 10.18
N LEU A 148 3.18 0.93 10.38
CA LEU A 148 3.29 1.63 11.67
C LEU A 148 2.48 0.93 12.78
N LEU A 149 1.31 0.39 12.45
CA LEU A 149 0.47 -0.34 13.38
C LEU A 149 1.02 -1.73 13.73
N ILE A 150 1.56 -2.47 12.75
CA ILE A 150 2.14 -3.80 12.98
C ILE A 150 3.43 -3.68 13.78
N SER A 151 4.25 -2.65 13.50
CA SER A 151 5.50 -2.36 14.22
C SER A 151 5.29 -1.58 15.53
N TYR A 152 4.04 -1.43 16.01
CA TYR A 152 3.75 -0.61 17.19
C TYR A 152 4.60 -1.01 18.41
N TRP A 153 4.75 -2.30 18.66
CA TRP A 153 5.68 -2.83 19.66
C TRP A 153 7.07 -3.04 19.04
N TYR A 154 7.72 -1.93 18.64
CA TYR A 154 8.99 -1.92 17.90
C TYR A 154 10.16 -2.62 18.60
N ASN A 155 10.11 -2.80 19.93
CA ASN A 155 11.11 -3.56 20.69
C ASN A 155 10.97 -5.08 20.50
N ASN A 156 9.91 -5.56 19.89
CA ASN A 156 9.71 -6.98 19.60
C ASN A 156 10.17 -7.29 18.17
N GLY A 157 11.17 -8.17 18.03
CA GLY A 157 11.73 -8.58 16.74
C GLY A 157 10.70 -9.22 15.80
N ASP A 158 9.73 -9.96 16.31
CA ASP A 158 8.64 -10.54 15.50
C ASP A 158 7.73 -9.46 14.92
N SER A 159 7.44 -8.40 15.70
CA SER A 159 6.65 -7.25 15.22
C SER A 159 7.40 -6.47 14.13
N GLN A 160 8.71 -6.23 14.30
CA GLN A 160 9.53 -5.58 13.29
C GLN A 160 9.59 -6.39 11.99
N PHE A 161 9.91 -7.67 12.10
CA PHE A 161 10.01 -8.55 10.93
C PHE A 161 8.67 -8.69 10.21
N GLY A 162 7.57 -8.89 10.95
CA GLY A 162 6.22 -8.97 10.41
C GLY A 162 5.78 -7.68 9.70
N ALA A 163 6.13 -6.51 10.27
CA ALA A 163 5.85 -5.20 9.67
C ALA A 163 6.62 -5.00 8.36
N ILE A 164 7.93 -5.27 8.34
CA ILE A 164 8.77 -5.13 7.14
C ILE A 164 8.28 -6.08 6.04
N GLN A 165 7.99 -7.34 6.37
CA GLN A 165 7.51 -8.31 5.38
C GLN A 165 6.15 -7.89 4.80
N SER A 166 5.21 -7.44 5.65
CA SER A 166 3.92 -6.93 5.22
C SER A 166 4.07 -5.72 4.29
N PHE A 167 4.91 -4.76 4.69
CA PHE A 167 5.18 -3.56 3.92
C PHE A 167 5.79 -3.87 2.55
N MET A 168 6.84 -4.69 2.50
CA MET A 168 7.52 -5.06 1.26
C MET A 168 6.57 -5.73 0.25
N ILE A 169 5.74 -6.68 0.71
CA ILE A 169 4.82 -7.39 -0.18
C ILE A 169 3.70 -6.45 -0.67
N THR A 170 3.14 -5.63 0.22
CA THR A 170 2.03 -4.74 -0.16
C THR A 170 2.47 -3.56 -1.01
N VAL A 171 3.66 -2.99 -0.79
CA VAL A 171 4.25 -1.95 -1.63
C VAL A 171 4.64 -2.51 -3.01
N PHE A 172 5.22 -3.72 -3.07
CA PHE A 172 5.48 -4.37 -4.35
C PHE A 172 4.21 -4.48 -5.20
N GLY A 173 3.09 -4.92 -4.59
CA GLY A 173 1.80 -4.93 -5.27
C GLY A 173 1.27 -3.55 -5.62
N GLY A 174 1.50 -2.55 -4.75
CA GLY A 174 1.12 -1.16 -5.01
C GLY A 174 1.89 -0.55 -6.18
N LEU A 175 3.20 -0.81 -6.30
CA LEU A 175 3.98 -0.39 -7.46
C LEU A 175 3.48 -1.05 -8.76
N ALA A 176 3.11 -2.33 -8.71
CA ALA A 176 2.49 -2.99 -9.86
C ALA A 176 1.15 -2.31 -10.23
N LEU A 177 0.31 -1.98 -9.24
CA LEU A 177 -0.93 -1.26 -9.47
C LEU A 177 -0.69 0.13 -10.09
N LEU A 178 0.33 0.86 -9.63
CA LEU A 178 0.72 2.14 -10.23
C LEU A 178 1.06 1.98 -11.72
N VAL A 179 1.83 0.94 -12.08
CA VAL A 179 2.12 0.63 -13.49
C VAL A 179 0.83 0.35 -14.25
N GLY A 180 -0.13 -0.37 -13.63
CA GLY A 180 -1.45 -0.61 -14.21
C GLY A 180 -2.23 0.70 -14.46
N PHE A 181 -2.20 1.66 -13.53
CA PHE A 181 -2.81 2.97 -13.69
C PHE A 181 -2.12 3.84 -14.75
N ILE A 182 -0.79 3.79 -14.83
CA ILE A 182 -0.02 4.44 -15.91
C ILE A 182 -0.40 3.85 -17.27
N MET A 183 -0.56 2.52 -17.37
CA MET A 183 -1.02 1.89 -18.60
C MET A 183 -2.44 2.36 -18.98
N LEU A 184 -3.37 2.50 -18.02
CA LEU A 184 -4.69 3.08 -18.27
C LEU A 184 -4.58 4.51 -18.78
N TYR A 185 -3.76 5.35 -18.17
CA TYR A 185 -3.53 6.71 -18.61
C TYR A 185 -2.96 6.78 -20.03
N ILE A 186 -2.02 5.90 -20.38
CA ILE A 186 -1.46 5.81 -21.74
C ILE A 186 -2.55 5.44 -22.76
N MET A 187 -3.50 4.58 -22.39
CA MET A 187 -4.59 4.14 -23.28
C MET A 187 -5.71 5.16 -23.43
N THR A 188 -5.99 5.96 -22.40
CA THR A 188 -7.19 6.81 -22.35
C THR A 188 -6.88 8.30 -22.27
N GLY A 189 -5.69 8.70 -21.82
CA GLY A 189 -5.35 10.09 -21.49
C GLY A 189 -6.07 10.65 -20.26
N MET A 190 -6.76 9.79 -19.47
CA MET A 190 -7.62 10.21 -18.36
C MET A 190 -7.19 9.59 -17.03
N ASN A 191 -7.45 10.31 -15.93
CA ASN A 191 -7.23 9.84 -14.57
C ASN A 191 -8.54 9.57 -13.80
N ASN A 192 -9.69 10.07 -14.26
CA ASN A 192 -10.98 9.84 -13.62
C ASN A 192 -11.45 8.40 -13.88
N ILE A 193 -11.77 7.64 -12.81
CA ILE A 193 -12.12 6.20 -12.91
C ILE A 193 -13.45 6.02 -13.63
N THR A 194 -14.43 6.89 -13.37
CA THR A 194 -15.74 6.80 -14.01
C THR A 194 -15.64 6.99 -15.53
N ASP A 195 -14.84 7.97 -15.98
CA ASP A 195 -14.62 8.25 -17.41
C ASP A 195 -13.83 7.11 -18.09
N ILE A 196 -12.81 6.56 -17.40
CA ILE A 196 -12.05 5.39 -17.87
C ILE A 196 -12.99 4.19 -18.08
N LEU A 197 -13.86 3.89 -17.11
CA LEU A 197 -14.81 2.79 -17.23
C LEU A 197 -15.81 2.99 -18.37
N GLY A 198 -16.15 4.24 -18.71
CA GLY A 198 -16.96 4.58 -19.89
C GLY A 198 -16.29 4.24 -21.22
N GLN A 199 -14.96 4.05 -21.25
CA GLN A 199 -14.19 3.69 -22.45
C GLN A 199 -13.75 2.21 -22.46
N ALA A 200 -14.41 1.34 -21.72
CA ALA A 200 -14.00 -0.05 -21.53
C ALA A 200 -13.81 -0.84 -22.83
N ASP A 201 -14.68 -0.62 -23.84
CA ASP A 201 -14.56 -1.29 -25.15
C ASP A 201 -13.33 -0.82 -25.96
N HIS A 202 -12.97 0.45 -25.86
CA HIS A 202 -11.76 0.98 -26.47
C HIS A 202 -10.50 0.37 -25.81
N ILE A 203 -10.47 0.33 -24.49
CA ILE A 203 -9.37 -0.22 -23.71
C ILE A 203 -9.18 -1.71 -23.98
N LYS A 204 -10.27 -2.50 -24.10
CA LYS A 204 -10.25 -3.94 -24.40
C LYS A 204 -9.46 -4.28 -25.65
N ASN A 205 -9.55 -3.44 -26.69
CA ASN A 205 -8.91 -3.68 -27.98
C ASN A 205 -7.45 -3.19 -28.05
N HIS A 206 -6.95 -2.56 -26.99
CA HIS A 206 -5.58 -2.04 -26.95
C HIS A 206 -4.56 -3.10 -26.53
N GLY A 207 -3.36 -3.10 -27.11
CA GLY A 207 -2.30 -4.09 -26.83
C GLY A 207 -1.82 -4.14 -25.37
N LEU A 208 -2.00 -3.06 -24.59
CA LEU A 208 -1.65 -3.00 -23.17
C LEU A 208 -2.73 -3.56 -22.25
N PHE A 209 -3.91 -3.97 -22.76
CA PHE A 209 -5.03 -4.43 -21.92
C PHE A 209 -4.65 -5.65 -21.06
N ILE A 210 -4.07 -6.67 -21.66
CA ILE A 210 -3.68 -7.89 -20.93
C ILE A 210 -2.54 -7.64 -19.92
N PRO A 211 -1.44 -6.95 -20.27
CA PRO A 211 -0.43 -6.54 -19.27
C PRO A 211 -1.03 -5.74 -18.11
N MET A 212 -1.94 -4.83 -18.36
CA MET A 212 -2.63 -4.03 -17.35
C MET A 212 -3.40 -4.91 -16.39
N ILE A 213 -4.17 -5.92 -16.87
CA ILE A 213 -4.87 -6.89 -16.01
C ILE A 213 -3.89 -7.56 -15.04
N PHE A 214 -2.72 -8.04 -15.52
CA PHE A 214 -1.73 -8.65 -14.63
C PHE A 214 -1.23 -7.70 -13.54
N MET A 215 -1.03 -6.42 -13.86
CA MET A 215 -0.60 -5.42 -12.89
C MET A 215 -1.68 -5.16 -11.83
N PHE A 216 -2.95 -5.08 -12.23
CA PHE A 216 -4.09 -4.96 -11.31
C PHE A 216 -4.22 -6.19 -10.41
N LEU A 217 -4.09 -7.40 -10.98
CA LEU A 217 -4.16 -8.64 -10.21
C LEU A 217 -3.03 -8.74 -9.17
N LEU A 218 -1.80 -8.34 -9.52
CA LEU A 218 -0.70 -8.29 -8.55
C LEU A 218 -1.00 -7.34 -7.40
N GLY A 219 -1.50 -6.14 -7.69
CA GLY A 219 -1.95 -5.18 -6.67
C GLY A 219 -3.02 -5.75 -5.76
N ALA A 220 -4.08 -6.33 -6.34
CA ALA A 220 -5.19 -6.91 -5.60
C ALA A 220 -4.79 -8.12 -4.76
N PHE A 221 -4.02 -9.06 -5.33
CA PHE A 221 -3.65 -10.31 -4.67
C PHE A 221 -2.69 -10.11 -3.49
N THR A 222 -1.74 -9.17 -3.62
CA THR A 222 -0.83 -8.84 -2.52
C THR A 222 -1.58 -8.23 -1.34
N LYS A 223 -2.48 -7.28 -1.58
CA LYS A 223 -3.25 -6.60 -0.54
C LYS A 223 -4.28 -7.52 0.10
N SER A 224 -4.97 -8.36 -0.70
CA SER A 224 -5.98 -9.32 -0.23
C SER A 224 -5.42 -10.69 0.16
N ALA A 225 -4.12 -10.78 0.36
CA ALA A 225 -3.43 -11.98 0.85
C ALA A 225 -3.80 -13.27 0.08
N GLN A 226 -3.89 -13.19 -1.27
CA GLN A 226 -4.12 -14.35 -2.10
C GLN A 226 -2.85 -15.17 -2.29
N PHE A 227 -2.99 -16.48 -2.50
CA PHE A 227 -1.84 -17.34 -2.78
C PHE A 227 -1.14 -16.89 -4.10
N PRO A 228 0.19 -16.79 -4.14
CA PRO A 228 1.18 -17.12 -3.09
C PRO A 228 1.53 -15.95 -2.15
N PHE A 229 0.92 -14.76 -2.30
CA PHE A 229 1.26 -13.54 -1.57
C PHE A 229 0.68 -13.45 -0.14
N HIS A 230 0.02 -14.48 0.35
CA HIS A 230 -0.65 -14.53 1.66
C HIS A 230 0.29 -14.51 2.88
N ILE A 231 1.58 -14.75 2.69
CA ILE A 231 2.57 -15.04 3.75
C ILE A 231 2.76 -13.91 4.77
N TRP A 232 2.47 -12.66 4.39
CA TRP A 232 2.59 -11.51 5.29
C TRP A 232 1.49 -11.47 6.36
N LEU A 233 0.29 -11.98 6.04
CA LEU A 233 -0.89 -11.84 6.90
C LEU A 233 -0.73 -12.59 8.25
N PRO A 234 -0.27 -13.86 8.31
CA PRO A 234 0.01 -14.52 9.58
C PRO A 234 1.12 -13.85 10.39
N ARG A 235 2.13 -13.25 9.74
CA ARG A 235 3.21 -12.52 10.42
C ARG A 235 2.72 -11.17 10.98
N ALA A 236 1.77 -10.53 10.32
CA ALA A 236 1.12 -9.31 10.82
C ALA A 236 0.36 -9.52 12.14
N MET A 237 0.09 -10.78 12.56
CA MET A 237 -0.54 -11.10 13.85
C MET A 237 0.33 -10.79 15.08
N ALA A 238 1.59 -10.42 14.90
CA ALA A 238 2.43 -9.86 15.97
C ALA A 238 1.93 -8.48 16.45
N ALA A 239 1.06 -7.82 15.69
CA ALA A 239 0.40 -6.58 16.06
C ALA A 239 -0.51 -6.72 17.30
N PRO A 240 -0.80 -5.60 18.02
CA PRO A 240 -1.87 -5.57 19.02
C PRO A 240 -3.20 -6.08 18.47
N THR A 241 -3.99 -6.79 19.30
CA THR A 241 -5.22 -7.43 18.81
C THR A 241 -6.25 -6.46 18.20
N PRO A 242 -6.46 -5.23 18.70
CA PRO A 242 -7.32 -4.26 18.03
C PRO A 242 -6.92 -3.98 16.58
N VAL A 243 -5.60 -3.92 16.30
CA VAL A 243 -5.06 -3.77 14.95
C VAL A 243 -5.42 -4.98 14.09
N SER A 244 -5.15 -6.19 14.58
CA SER A 244 -5.49 -7.43 13.85
C SER A 244 -6.99 -7.53 13.58
N ALA A 245 -7.84 -7.16 14.57
CA ALA A 245 -9.29 -7.16 14.41
C ALA A 245 -9.74 -6.19 13.31
N TYR A 246 -9.15 -5.01 13.19
CA TYR A 246 -9.52 -4.03 12.19
C TYR A 246 -8.98 -4.35 10.78
N LEU A 247 -7.67 -4.59 10.68
CA LEU A 247 -7.00 -4.84 9.41
C LEU A 247 -7.56 -6.06 8.67
N HIS A 248 -7.89 -7.11 9.41
CA HIS A 248 -8.19 -8.41 8.82
C HIS A 248 -9.68 -8.75 8.75
N SER A 249 -10.55 -8.02 9.49
CA SER A 249 -12.00 -8.22 9.38
C SER A 249 -12.66 -7.24 8.42
N ALA A 250 -12.33 -5.95 8.48
CA ALA A 250 -13.12 -4.90 7.85
C ALA A 250 -12.41 -4.11 6.74
N THR A 251 -11.06 -4.10 6.73
CA THR A 251 -10.33 -3.05 6.01
C THR A 251 -9.28 -3.57 5.03
N MET A 252 -7.99 -3.59 5.38
CA MET A 252 -6.85 -3.75 4.48
C MET A 252 -6.98 -4.92 3.49
N VAL A 253 -7.34 -6.11 4.01
CA VAL A 253 -7.43 -7.32 3.19
C VAL A 253 -8.59 -7.30 2.19
N LYS A 254 -9.52 -6.36 2.35
CA LYS A 254 -10.65 -6.16 1.44
C LYS A 254 -10.39 -5.09 0.37
N ALA A 255 -9.31 -4.31 0.51
CA ALA A 255 -8.97 -3.26 -0.46
C ALA A 255 -8.72 -3.83 -1.87
N GLY A 256 -8.03 -4.99 -1.99
CA GLY A 256 -7.84 -5.63 -3.29
C GLY A 256 -9.14 -6.18 -3.89
N ILE A 257 -10.06 -6.69 -3.05
CA ILE A 257 -11.40 -7.11 -3.49
C ILE A 257 -12.19 -5.89 -3.98
N PHE A 258 -12.15 -4.77 -3.22
CA PHE A 258 -12.77 -3.51 -3.64
C PHE A 258 -12.25 -3.04 -5.00
N LEU A 259 -10.92 -3.08 -5.20
CA LEU A 259 -10.30 -2.71 -6.47
C LEU A 259 -10.86 -3.55 -7.64
N LEU A 260 -10.91 -4.87 -7.50
CA LEU A 260 -11.44 -5.75 -8.55
C LEU A 260 -12.93 -5.52 -8.79
N LEU A 261 -13.73 -5.31 -7.73
CA LEU A 261 -15.15 -5.00 -7.85
C LEU A 261 -15.38 -3.64 -8.55
N ARG A 262 -14.57 -2.61 -8.22
CA ARG A 262 -14.66 -1.29 -8.84
C ARG A 262 -14.34 -1.32 -10.34
N PHE A 263 -13.35 -2.11 -10.73
CA PHE A 263 -12.92 -2.24 -12.13
C PHE A 263 -13.55 -3.46 -12.84
N THR A 264 -14.55 -4.12 -12.26
CA THR A 264 -15.26 -5.24 -12.89
C THR A 264 -15.80 -4.91 -14.30
N PRO A 265 -16.37 -3.71 -14.59
CA PRO A 265 -16.86 -3.39 -15.92
C PRO A 265 -15.79 -3.44 -17.01
N LEU A 266 -14.53 -3.20 -16.63
CA LEU A 266 -13.38 -3.25 -17.53
C LEU A 266 -12.69 -4.62 -17.49
N LEU A 267 -12.28 -5.09 -16.31
CA LEU A 267 -11.49 -6.30 -16.15
C LEU A 267 -12.28 -7.56 -16.55
N GLY A 268 -13.59 -7.57 -16.26
CA GLY A 268 -14.50 -8.66 -16.59
C GLY A 268 -14.68 -8.92 -18.09
N LEU A 269 -14.27 -7.98 -18.95
CA LEU A 269 -14.26 -8.16 -20.41
C LEU A 269 -13.24 -9.21 -20.89
N SER A 270 -12.36 -9.70 -20.01
CA SER A 270 -11.37 -10.74 -20.32
C SER A 270 -11.70 -12.07 -19.65
N ASN A 271 -11.82 -13.13 -20.43
CA ASN A 271 -11.95 -14.48 -19.89
C ASN A 271 -10.76 -14.91 -19.05
N MET A 272 -9.56 -14.43 -19.39
CA MET A 272 -8.34 -14.70 -18.62
C MET A 272 -8.45 -14.14 -17.19
N TYR A 273 -9.01 -12.94 -17.01
CA TYR A 273 -9.31 -12.39 -15.70
C TYR A 273 -10.22 -13.30 -14.91
N ILE A 274 -11.34 -13.74 -15.50
CA ILE A 274 -12.34 -14.60 -14.86
C ILE A 274 -11.70 -15.89 -14.37
N TYR A 275 -10.92 -16.57 -15.22
CA TYR A 275 -10.24 -17.82 -14.84
C TYR A 275 -9.20 -17.60 -13.73
N ILE A 276 -8.29 -16.63 -13.88
CA ILE A 276 -7.22 -16.42 -12.92
C ILE A 276 -7.80 -16.08 -11.54
N VAL A 277 -8.75 -15.16 -11.47
CA VAL A 277 -9.33 -14.73 -10.18
C VAL A 277 -10.13 -15.88 -9.53
N THR A 278 -10.89 -16.63 -10.30
CA THR A 278 -11.65 -17.79 -9.80
C THR A 278 -10.72 -18.88 -9.25
N PHE A 279 -9.75 -19.32 -10.04
CA PHE A 279 -8.88 -20.43 -9.63
C PHE A 279 -7.90 -20.03 -8.51
N VAL A 280 -7.32 -18.82 -8.55
CA VAL A 280 -6.48 -18.31 -7.46
C VAL A 280 -7.31 -18.18 -6.18
N GLY A 281 -8.55 -17.71 -6.25
CA GLY A 281 -9.46 -17.64 -5.13
C GLY A 281 -9.72 -19.02 -4.51
N LEU A 282 -10.05 -20.03 -5.30
CA LEU A 282 -10.31 -21.41 -4.84
C LEU A 282 -9.05 -22.06 -4.24
N ILE A 283 -7.90 -21.90 -4.88
CA ILE A 283 -6.61 -22.41 -4.36
C ILE A 283 -6.31 -21.75 -3.01
N THR A 284 -6.53 -20.44 -2.91
CA THR A 284 -6.34 -19.67 -1.67
C THR A 284 -7.28 -20.17 -0.57
N MET A 285 -8.55 -20.42 -0.90
CA MET A 285 -9.54 -20.96 0.03
C MET A 285 -9.12 -22.32 0.58
N LEU A 286 -8.73 -23.25 -0.30
CA LEU A 286 -8.31 -24.61 0.07
C LEU A 286 -7.02 -24.58 0.90
N PHE A 287 -6.01 -23.84 0.43
CA PHE A 287 -4.73 -23.70 1.13
C PHE A 287 -4.92 -23.09 2.52
N GLY A 288 -5.71 -22.00 2.62
CA GLY A 288 -6.00 -21.33 3.88
C GLY A 288 -6.72 -22.24 4.87
N SER A 289 -7.73 -22.99 4.44
CA SER A 289 -8.51 -23.87 5.31
C SER A 289 -7.69 -25.05 5.87
N ILE A 290 -6.85 -25.68 5.05
CA ILE A 290 -5.93 -26.75 5.50
C ILE A 290 -4.87 -26.20 6.45
N THR A 291 -4.30 -25.02 6.11
CA THR A 291 -3.20 -24.47 6.91
C THR A 291 -3.68 -23.90 8.26
N ALA A 292 -4.95 -23.49 8.36
CA ALA A 292 -5.56 -23.09 9.64
C ALA A 292 -5.50 -24.22 10.68
N LEU A 293 -5.71 -25.48 10.29
CA LEU A 293 -5.61 -26.64 11.17
C LEU A 293 -4.18 -26.94 11.65
N LYS A 294 -3.15 -26.44 10.95
CA LYS A 294 -1.74 -26.57 11.36
C LYS A 294 -1.33 -25.59 12.45
N GLN A 295 -2.15 -24.57 12.73
CA GLN A 295 -1.80 -23.52 13.67
C GLN A 295 -2.16 -23.90 15.10
N TRP A 296 -1.29 -23.51 16.03
CA TRP A 296 -1.56 -23.64 17.46
C TRP A 296 -1.86 -22.31 18.13
N ASP A 297 -1.43 -21.20 17.50
CA ASP A 297 -1.78 -19.85 17.92
C ASP A 297 -3.19 -19.50 17.41
N LEU A 298 -4.09 -19.09 18.30
CA LEU A 298 -5.46 -18.69 17.95
C LEU A 298 -5.50 -17.55 16.92
N LYS A 299 -4.61 -16.55 17.04
CA LYS A 299 -4.50 -15.50 16.00
C LYS A 299 -4.02 -16.09 14.68
N GLY A 300 -3.13 -17.08 14.71
CA GLY A 300 -2.68 -17.80 13.53
C GLY A 300 -3.81 -18.58 12.85
N ILE A 301 -4.67 -19.27 13.61
CA ILE A 301 -5.87 -19.94 13.09
C ILE A 301 -6.79 -18.92 12.42
N LEU A 302 -7.04 -17.77 13.08
CA LEU A 302 -7.88 -16.71 12.53
C LEU A 302 -7.25 -16.05 11.28
N ALA A 303 -5.93 -15.94 11.20
CA ALA A 303 -5.24 -15.43 10.03
C ALA A 303 -5.47 -16.32 8.80
N TYR A 304 -5.18 -17.62 8.92
CA TYR A 304 -5.38 -18.57 7.81
C TYR A 304 -6.85 -18.78 7.48
N SER A 305 -7.74 -18.72 8.46
CA SER A 305 -9.18 -18.73 8.19
C SER A 305 -9.64 -17.45 7.48
N THR A 306 -8.97 -16.29 7.68
CA THR A 306 -9.23 -15.07 6.90
C THR A 306 -8.77 -15.25 5.47
N ILE A 307 -7.56 -15.80 5.23
CA ILE A 307 -7.06 -16.14 3.88
C ILE A 307 -8.06 -17.04 3.16
N SER A 308 -8.57 -18.09 3.83
CA SER A 308 -9.57 -18.99 3.26
C SER A 308 -10.86 -18.27 2.87
N GLN A 309 -11.42 -17.42 3.74
CA GLN A 309 -12.67 -16.70 3.46
C GLN A 309 -12.48 -15.63 2.36
N LEU A 310 -11.33 -14.95 2.32
CA LEU A 310 -11.01 -14.03 1.23
C LEU A 310 -10.84 -14.75 -0.10
N GLY A 311 -10.27 -15.96 -0.10
CA GLY A 311 -10.22 -16.82 -1.28
C GLY A 311 -11.60 -17.16 -1.81
N MET A 312 -12.56 -17.48 -0.92
CA MET A 312 -13.96 -17.74 -1.29
C MET A 312 -14.61 -16.51 -1.94
N ILE A 313 -14.47 -15.33 -1.35
CA ILE A 313 -15.00 -14.08 -1.91
C ILE A 313 -14.34 -13.79 -3.27
N MET A 314 -13.03 -13.98 -3.37
CA MET A 314 -12.28 -13.74 -4.60
C MET A 314 -12.73 -14.67 -5.73
N ALA A 315 -12.99 -15.95 -5.43
CA ALA A 315 -13.53 -16.90 -6.41
C ALA A 315 -14.90 -16.46 -6.95
N MET A 316 -15.79 -15.99 -6.06
CA MET A 316 -17.10 -15.45 -6.49
C MET A 316 -16.93 -14.17 -7.31
N VAL A 317 -16.01 -13.26 -6.95
CA VAL A 317 -15.73 -12.05 -7.75
C VAL A 317 -15.21 -12.42 -9.13
N GLY A 318 -14.37 -13.46 -9.24
CA GLY A 318 -13.89 -13.96 -10.53
C GLY A 318 -15.02 -14.48 -11.41
N ILE A 319 -15.87 -15.38 -10.89
CA ILE A 319 -17.03 -15.91 -11.63
C ILE A 319 -17.97 -14.75 -12.00
N GLY A 320 -18.35 -13.93 -11.03
CA GLY A 320 -19.28 -12.81 -11.22
C GLY A 320 -18.79 -11.73 -12.19
N GLY A 321 -17.45 -11.63 -12.39
CA GLY A 321 -16.84 -10.71 -13.36
C GLY A 321 -17.34 -10.91 -14.79
N GLY A 322 -17.82 -12.11 -15.14
CA GLY A 322 -18.43 -12.40 -16.44
C GLY A 322 -19.67 -11.56 -16.77
N TYR A 323 -20.28 -10.91 -15.77
CA TYR A 323 -21.38 -9.96 -16.00
C TYR A 323 -21.01 -8.87 -17.03
N ALA A 324 -19.77 -8.42 -17.05
CA ALA A 324 -19.32 -7.37 -17.98
C ALA A 324 -19.49 -7.77 -19.46
N GLN A 325 -19.41 -9.06 -19.77
CA GLN A 325 -19.55 -9.60 -21.14
C GLN A 325 -20.99 -9.96 -21.51
N HIS A 326 -21.87 -10.21 -20.52
CA HIS A 326 -23.18 -10.85 -20.71
C HIS A 326 -24.32 -10.02 -20.09
N GLN A 327 -24.23 -8.68 -20.12
CA GLN A 327 -25.20 -7.81 -19.45
C GLN A 327 -26.64 -7.93 -19.99
N GLN A 328 -26.80 -8.29 -21.24
CA GLN A 328 -28.10 -8.40 -21.90
C GLN A 328 -28.59 -9.87 -22.09
N ASP A 329 -27.78 -10.82 -21.68
CA ASP A 329 -28.06 -12.24 -21.86
C ASP A 329 -28.95 -12.81 -20.74
N ALA A 330 -29.67 -13.89 -21.00
CA ALA A 330 -30.46 -14.59 -19.99
C ALA A 330 -29.61 -15.07 -18.80
N ILE A 331 -28.32 -15.34 -19.01
CA ILE A 331 -27.36 -15.78 -17.99
C ILE A 331 -26.86 -14.64 -17.11
N ALA A 332 -27.19 -13.38 -17.40
CA ALA A 332 -26.80 -12.22 -16.57
C ALA A 332 -27.23 -12.39 -15.11
N SER A 333 -28.39 -12.99 -14.87
CA SER A 333 -28.93 -13.27 -13.54
C SER A 333 -27.99 -14.15 -12.69
N ILE A 334 -27.30 -15.12 -13.31
CA ILE A 334 -26.33 -15.99 -12.62
C ILE A 334 -25.14 -15.18 -12.13
N TYR A 335 -24.55 -14.32 -12.97
CA TYR A 335 -23.43 -13.49 -12.59
C TYR A 335 -23.79 -12.48 -11.49
N VAL A 336 -25.00 -11.90 -11.58
CA VAL A 336 -25.53 -10.98 -10.55
C VAL A 336 -25.75 -11.71 -9.23
N PHE A 337 -26.28 -12.91 -9.26
CA PHE A 337 -26.44 -13.76 -8.07
C PHE A 337 -25.10 -14.05 -7.41
N VAL A 338 -24.07 -14.38 -8.18
CA VAL A 338 -22.72 -14.66 -7.66
C VAL A 338 -22.09 -13.40 -7.05
N LEU A 339 -22.19 -12.23 -7.71
CA LEU A 339 -21.70 -10.95 -7.18
C LEU A 339 -22.44 -10.56 -5.90
N PHE A 340 -23.76 -10.75 -5.85
CA PHE A 340 -24.56 -10.53 -4.65
C PHE A 340 -24.06 -11.40 -3.51
N GLY A 341 -23.85 -12.69 -3.76
CA GLY A 341 -23.30 -13.64 -2.78
C GLY A 341 -21.90 -13.20 -2.27
N ALA A 342 -21.04 -12.71 -3.16
CA ALA A 342 -19.71 -12.19 -2.81
C ALA A 342 -19.80 -11.00 -1.87
N LEU A 343 -20.62 -9.99 -2.19
CA LEU A 343 -20.81 -8.78 -1.38
C LEU A 343 -21.48 -9.12 -0.03
N PHE A 344 -22.48 -9.99 -0.05
CA PHE A 344 -23.18 -10.44 1.16
C PHE A 344 -22.22 -11.19 2.10
N HIS A 345 -21.39 -12.09 1.55
CA HIS A 345 -20.39 -12.78 2.36
C HIS A 345 -19.30 -11.84 2.87
N LEU A 346 -18.89 -10.86 2.08
CA LEU A 346 -17.92 -9.83 2.49
C LEU A 346 -18.41 -9.03 3.71
N MET A 347 -19.71 -8.67 3.75
CA MET A 347 -20.33 -8.01 4.89
C MET A 347 -20.40 -8.95 6.12
N ASN A 348 -20.89 -10.16 5.95
CA ASN A 348 -20.98 -11.16 7.02
C ASN A 348 -19.61 -11.49 7.60
N HIS A 349 -18.62 -11.67 6.75
CA HIS A 349 -17.23 -11.90 7.14
C HIS A 349 -16.67 -10.79 8.02
N ALA A 350 -17.00 -9.51 7.77
CA ALA A 350 -16.53 -8.42 8.63
C ALA A 350 -17.02 -8.57 10.07
N ILE A 351 -18.28 -8.95 10.23
CA ILE A 351 -18.97 -9.05 11.53
C ILE A 351 -18.42 -10.22 12.34
N PHE A 352 -18.52 -11.45 11.81
CA PHE A 352 -18.10 -12.61 12.59
C PHE A 352 -16.59 -12.68 12.81
N LYS A 353 -15.77 -12.17 11.88
CA LYS A 353 -14.32 -12.12 12.07
C LYS A 353 -13.89 -11.12 13.12
N CYS A 354 -14.50 -9.94 13.14
CA CYS A 354 -14.20 -8.95 14.16
C CYS A 354 -14.54 -9.48 15.54
N ALA A 355 -15.71 -10.13 15.70
CA ALA A 355 -16.11 -10.77 16.95
C ALA A 355 -15.10 -11.86 17.39
N LEU A 356 -14.64 -12.70 16.46
CA LEU A 356 -13.64 -13.75 16.76
C LEU A 356 -12.29 -13.16 17.18
N PHE A 357 -11.77 -12.15 16.47
CA PHE A 357 -10.51 -11.51 16.84
C PHE A 357 -10.58 -10.82 18.20
N MET A 358 -11.67 -10.11 18.49
CA MET A 358 -11.88 -9.51 19.82
C MET A 358 -11.96 -10.58 20.91
N GLY A 359 -12.67 -11.68 20.67
CA GLY A 359 -12.76 -12.79 21.61
C GLY A 359 -11.40 -13.42 21.91
N VAL A 360 -10.59 -13.70 20.87
CA VAL A 360 -9.23 -14.19 21.04
C VAL A 360 -8.36 -13.19 21.78
N GLY A 361 -8.54 -11.88 21.54
CA GLY A 361 -7.77 -10.87 22.25
C GLY A 361 -8.13 -10.73 23.71
N ILE A 362 -9.40 -10.95 24.10
CA ILE A 362 -9.82 -10.99 25.50
C ILE A 362 -9.19 -12.22 26.19
N LEU A 363 -9.22 -13.38 25.54
CA LEU A 363 -8.54 -14.57 26.05
C LEU A 363 -7.02 -14.36 26.22
N ASP A 364 -6.36 -13.79 25.23
CA ASP A 364 -4.93 -13.46 25.26
C ASP A 364 -4.58 -12.50 26.41
N HIS A 365 -5.37 -11.43 26.57
CA HIS A 365 -5.15 -10.39 27.59
C HIS A 365 -5.39 -10.92 29.01
N GLU A 366 -6.47 -11.65 29.25
CA GLU A 366 -6.89 -12.10 30.59
C GLU A 366 -6.25 -13.43 30.99
N ALA A 367 -6.16 -14.43 30.10
CA ALA A 367 -5.52 -15.71 30.38
C ALA A 367 -3.98 -15.68 30.20
N GLY A 368 -3.46 -14.68 29.45
CA GLY A 368 -2.02 -14.52 29.21
C GLY A 368 -1.43 -15.53 28.21
N SER A 369 -2.28 -16.24 27.45
CA SER A 369 -1.87 -17.17 26.40
C SER A 369 -2.88 -17.19 25.27
N ARG A 370 -2.42 -17.48 24.06
CA ARG A 370 -3.24 -17.70 22.86
C ARG A 370 -2.98 -19.07 22.22
N ASP A 371 -2.17 -19.92 22.90
CA ASP A 371 -1.88 -21.28 22.40
C ASP A 371 -3.05 -22.21 22.73
N ILE A 372 -3.67 -22.77 21.70
CA ILE A 372 -4.82 -23.69 21.80
C ILE A 372 -4.51 -24.97 22.62
N ARG A 373 -3.22 -25.30 22.81
CA ARG A 373 -2.80 -26.44 23.62
C ARG A 373 -2.83 -26.15 25.13
N ILE A 374 -2.71 -24.84 25.47
CA ILE A 374 -2.70 -24.33 26.84
C ILE A 374 -4.12 -23.93 27.26
N LEU A 375 -4.83 -23.23 26.35
CA LEU A 375 -6.19 -22.78 26.58
C LEU A 375 -7.16 -23.96 26.47
N SER A 376 -7.45 -24.62 27.56
CA SER A 376 -8.39 -25.74 27.61
C SER A 376 -9.45 -25.53 28.69
N GLY A 377 -10.72 -25.87 28.40
CA GLY A 377 -11.82 -25.82 29.36
C GLY A 377 -12.22 -24.42 29.82
N MET A 378 -11.98 -23.38 29.01
CA MET A 378 -12.22 -21.98 29.35
C MET A 378 -13.71 -21.61 29.52
N ARG A 379 -14.64 -22.52 29.28
CA ARG A 379 -16.09 -22.27 29.31
C ARG A 379 -16.57 -21.66 30.62
N GLN A 380 -16.01 -22.09 31.76
CA GLN A 380 -16.44 -21.61 33.07
C GLN A 380 -15.86 -20.23 33.40
N LEU A 381 -14.65 -19.94 32.93
CA LEU A 381 -13.95 -18.69 33.20
C LEU A 381 -14.38 -17.57 32.25
N PHE A 382 -14.73 -17.92 31.02
CA PHE A 382 -15.12 -16.96 29.97
C PHE A 382 -16.48 -17.35 29.33
N PRO A 383 -17.59 -17.30 30.08
CA PRO A 383 -18.88 -17.72 29.55
C PRO A 383 -19.38 -16.84 28.41
N LYS A 384 -19.14 -15.52 28.44
CA LYS A 384 -19.52 -14.59 27.36
C LYS A 384 -18.69 -14.87 26.09
N MET A 385 -17.37 -15.03 26.22
CA MET A 385 -16.51 -15.32 25.06
C MET A 385 -16.76 -16.72 24.50
N ASN A 386 -17.13 -17.70 25.34
CA ASN A 386 -17.61 -18.99 24.84
C ASN A 386 -18.82 -18.80 23.90
N LEU A 387 -19.81 -17.99 24.31
CA LEU A 387 -20.98 -17.71 23.48
C LEU A 387 -20.61 -16.96 22.20
N VAL A 388 -19.84 -15.86 22.31
CA VAL A 388 -19.41 -15.04 21.17
C VAL A 388 -18.62 -15.87 20.17
N MET A 389 -17.58 -16.58 20.61
CA MET A 389 -16.70 -17.33 19.71
C MET A 389 -17.41 -18.54 19.11
N THR A 390 -18.33 -19.20 19.85
CA THR A 390 -19.10 -20.31 19.33
C THR A 390 -20.03 -19.84 18.20
N ILE A 391 -20.84 -18.81 18.42
CA ILE A 391 -21.78 -18.29 17.41
C ILE A 391 -21.03 -17.75 16.20
N ALA A 392 -19.99 -16.98 16.40
CA ALA A 392 -19.19 -16.41 15.31
C ALA A 392 -18.42 -17.49 14.50
N ALA A 393 -17.90 -18.52 15.16
CA ALA A 393 -17.21 -19.63 14.50
C ALA A 393 -18.21 -20.53 13.72
N LEU A 394 -19.39 -20.83 14.28
CA LEU A 394 -20.45 -21.57 13.61
C LEU A 394 -21.01 -20.79 12.41
N SER A 395 -21.12 -19.46 12.54
CA SER A 395 -21.47 -18.62 11.40
C SER A 395 -20.42 -18.68 10.29
N MET A 396 -19.14 -18.55 10.62
CA MET A 396 -18.05 -18.74 9.67
C MET A 396 -18.06 -20.14 9.04
N ALA A 397 -18.44 -21.17 9.79
CA ALA A 397 -18.59 -22.55 9.32
C ALA A 397 -19.78 -22.72 8.37
N GLY A 398 -20.79 -21.84 8.41
CA GLY A 398 -22.00 -21.90 7.60
C GLY A 398 -23.09 -22.80 8.20
N VAL A 399 -23.25 -22.76 9.52
CA VAL A 399 -24.33 -23.48 10.23
C VAL A 399 -25.65 -22.73 10.03
N PRO A 400 -26.78 -23.44 9.79
CA PRO A 400 -28.11 -22.87 9.67
C PRO A 400 -28.46 -21.93 10.84
N PHE A 401 -29.38 -20.99 10.63
CA PHE A 401 -29.83 -19.94 11.54
C PHE A 401 -28.82 -18.81 11.80
N LEU A 402 -27.67 -18.81 11.10
CA LEU A 402 -26.65 -17.76 11.22
C LEU A 402 -26.38 -17.14 9.83
N ASN A 403 -25.98 -15.86 9.81
CA ASN A 403 -25.81 -15.10 8.57
C ASN A 403 -24.79 -15.72 7.60
N GLY A 404 -23.77 -16.39 8.12
CA GLY A 404 -22.77 -17.09 7.31
C GLY A 404 -23.35 -18.27 6.51
N PHE A 405 -24.43 -18.90 6.97
CA PHE A 405 -25.12 -19.97 6.24
C PHE A 405 -25.65 -19.46 4.91
N LEU A 406 -26.42 -18.36 4.91
CA LEU A 406 -27.03 -17.82 3.69
C LEU A 406 -25.97 -17.50 2.63
N SER A 407 -24.88 -16.85 3.02
CA SER A 407 -23.82 -16.50 2.07
C SER A 407 -22.99 -17.70 1.60
N LYS A 408 -22.85 -18.76 2.41
CA LYS A 408 -22.17 -20.00 1.99
C LYS A 408 -23.06 -20.87 1.12
N GLU A 409 -24.36 -20.91 1.38
CA GLU A 409 -25.33 -21.57 0.48
C GLU A 409 -25.27 -20.90 -0.90
N MET A 410 -25.28 -19.57 -0.97
CA MET A 410 -25.10 -18.83 -2.22
C MET A 410 -23.76 -19.13 -2.90
N PHE A 411 -22.69 -19.30 -2.14
CA PHE A 411 -21.40 -19.72 -2.70
C PHE A 411 -21.48 -21.12 -3.33
N LEU A 412 -22.04 -22.10 -2.63
CA LEU A 412 -22.16 -23.46 -3.16
C LEU A 412 -23.07 -23.50 -4.40
N ASP A 413 -24.14 -22.71 -4.38
CA ASP A 413 -25.03 -22.55 -5.53
C ASP A 413 -24.31 -21.91 -6.71
N ALA A 414 -23.55 -20.83 -6.46
CA ALA A 414 -22.70 -20.20 -7.47
C ALA A 414 -21.75 -21.20 -8.14
N LEU A 415 -21.12 -22.10 -7.38
CA LEU A 415 -20.23 -23.11 -7.93
C LEU A 415 -20.98 -24.15 -8.82
N THR A 416 -22.17 -24.55 -8.42
CA THR A 416 -22.97 -25.52 -9.21
C THR A 416 -23.51 -24.88 -10.50
N GLN A 417 -23.85 -23.58 -10.46
CA GLN A 417 -24.35 -22.85 -11.62
C GLN A 417 -23.26 -22.55 -12.67
N THR A 418 -21.96 -22.70 -12.34
CA THR A 418 -20.85 -22.51 -13.32
C THR A 418 -20.98 -23.44 -14.54
N GLY A 419 -21.69 -24.59 -14.42
CA GLY A 419 -21.99 -25.48 -15.54
C GLY A 419 -22.93 -24.91 -16.60
N GLN A 420 -23.67 -23.84 -16.27
CA GLN A 420 -24.56 -23.15 -17.21
C GLN A 420 -23.82 -22.02 -17.95
N LEU A 421 -22.59 -21.70 -17.56
CA LEU A 421 -21.77 -20.63 -18.10
C LEU A 421 -20.86 -21.18 -19.20
N SER A 422 -20.99 -20.63 -20.41
CA SER A 422 -20.22 -21.08 -21.61
C SER A 422 -18.70 -20.99 -21.43
N GLN A 423 -18.25 -20.16 -20.49
CA GLN A 423 -16.82 -19.97 -20.17
C GLN A 423 -16.21 -21.17 -19.45
N PHE A 424 -16.99 -21.99 -18.75
CA PHE A 424 -16.48 -23.11 -17.97
C PHE A 424 -16.88 -24.46 -18.61
N SER A 425 -15.88 -25.30 -18.87
CA SER A 425 -16.12 -26.67 -19.31
C SER A 425 -16.67 -27.54 -18.17
N LEU A 426 -17.31 -28.68 -18.49
CA LEU A 426 -17.78 -29.62 -17.48
C LEU A 426 -16.66 -30.06 -16.50
N ILE A 427 -15.45 -30.26 -17.01
CA ILE A 427 -14.29 -30.65 -16.19
C ILE A 427 -13.90 -29.51 -15.22
N SER A 428 -13.89 -28.26 -15.71
CA SER A 428 -13.61 -27.12 -14.82
C SER A 428 -14.70 -26.91 -13.77
N MET A 429 -15.97 -27.10 -14.13
CA MET A 429 -17.08 -27.04 -13.17
C MET A 429 -16.91 -28.12 -12.07
N ILE A 430 -16.67 -29.38 -12.43
CA ILE A 430 -16.45 -30.45 -11.46
C ILE A 430 -15.25 -30.12 -10.53
N ALA A 431 -14.16 -29.63 -11.10
CA ALA A 431 -12.99 -29.23 -10.31
C ALA A 431 -13.29 -28.06 -9.35
N ILE A 432 -14.03 -27.04 -9.80
CA ILE A 432 -14.45 -25.88 -9.01
C ILE A 432 -15.32 -26.32 -7.83
N VAL A 433 -16.34 -27.14 -8.08
CA VAL A 433 -17.24 -27.66 -7.05
C VAL A 433 -16.46 -28.54 -6.06
N PHE A 434 -15.64 -29.46 -6.54
CA PHE A 434 -14.85 -30.38 -5.71
C PHE A 434 -13.92 -29.61 -4.76
N VAL A 435 -13.15 -28.66 -5.29
CA VAL A 435 -12.24 -27.84 -4.48
C VAL A 435 -13.00 -26.99 -3.47
N GLY A 436 -14.12 -26.36 -3.89
CA GLY A 436 -14.98 -25.55 -3.03
C GLY A 436 -15.61 -26.33 -1.87
N VAL A 437 -16.08 -27.55 -2.13
CA VAL A 437 -16.67 -28.44 -1.10
C VAL A 437 -15.59 -28.91 -0.13
N ILE A 438 -14.44 -29.39 -0.60
CA ILE A 438 -13.34 -29.83 0.27
C ILE A 438 -12.86 -28.68 1.15
N ALA A 439 -12.64 -27.48 0.58
CA ALA A 439 -12.23 -26.31 1.33
C ALA A 439 -13.29 -25.91 2.38
N SER A 440 -14.57 -26.09 2.09
CA SER A 440 -15.68 -25.85 3.03
C SER A 440 -15.72 -26.87 4.16
N ILE A 441 -15.42 -28.15 3.90
CA ILE A 441 -15.28 -29.19 4.94
C ILE A 441 -14.15 -28.81 5.90
N PHE A 442 -12.98 -28.43 5.40
CA PHE A 442 -11.89 -27.98 6.26
C PHE A 442 -12.20 -26.67 6.99
N THR A 443 -13.00 -25.78 6.37
CA THR A 443 -13.48 -24.56 7.04
C THR A 443 -14.34 -24.90 8.25
N PHE A 444 -15.27 -25.80 8.10
CA PHE A 444 -16.10 -26.29 9.20
C PHE A 444 -15.24 -26.96 10.28
N THR A 445 -14.32 -27.81 9.85
CA THR A 445 -13.43 -28.56 10.74
C THR A 445 -12.61 -27.62 11.64
N TYR A 446 -11.89 -26.61 11.08
CA TYR A 446 -11.08 -25.73 11.94
C TYR A 446 -11.92 -24.82 12.83
N ALA A 447 -13.11 -24.41 12.39
CA ALA A 447 -14.00 -23.57 13.17
C ALA A 447 -14.50 -24.32 14.42
N LEU A 448 -15.02 -25.54 14.23
CA LEU A 448 -15.49 -26.40 15.33
C LEU A 448 -14.31 -26.86 16.22
N TYR A 449 -13.17 -27.22 15.63
CA TYR A 449 -11.98 -27.62 16.36
C TYR A 449 -11.49 -26.53 17.31
N MET A 450 -11.42 -25.27 16.83
CA MET A 450 -11.00 -24.13 17.64
C MET A 450 -11.91 -23.95 18.87
N VAL A 451 -13.22 -23.98 18.69
CA VAL A 451 -14.21 -23.82 19.78
C VAL A 451 -14.15 -25.00 20.76
N LYS A 452 -14.09 -26.23 20.24
CA LYS A 452 -14.02 -27.45 21.04
C LYS A 452 -12.79 -27.45 21.94
N GLU A 453 -11.60 -27.20 21.39
CA GLU A 453 -10.33 -27.26 22.14
C GLU A 453 -10.24 -26.17 23.20
N VAL A 454 -10.71 -24.95 22.91
CA VAL A 454 -10.64 -23.83 23.86
C VAL A 454 -11.67 -23.94 24.99
N PHE A 455 -12.92 -24.31 24.69
CA PHE A 455 -14.00 -24.17 25.65
C PHE A 455 -14.54 -25.51 26.18
N TRP A 456 -14.51 -26.60 25.40
CA TRP A 456 -15.23 -27.84 25.70
C TRP A 456 -14.34 -29.01 26.11
N THR A 457 -13.04 -28.81 26.15
CA THR A 457 -12.08 -29.76 26.73
C THR A 457 -12.04 -29.62 28.25
N LYS A 458 -11.38 -30.57 28.94
CA LYS A 458 -11.22 -30.51 30.41
C LYS A 458 -10.32 -29.37 30.80
N TYR A 459 -10.72 -28.61 31.82
CA TYR A 459 -9.93 -27.52 32.41
C TYR A 459 -8.76 -28.11 33.20
N ASP A 460 -7.55 -27.61 32.99
CA ASP A 460 -6.35 -27.92 33.75
C ASP A 460 -5.84 -26.67 34.48
N SER A 461 -6.12 -26.60 35.79
CA SER A 461 -5.74 -25.45 36.63
C SER A 461 -4.21 -25.31 36.83
N LYS A 462 -3.43 -26.34 36.54
CA LYS A 462 -1.95 -26.31 36.75
C LYS A 462 -1.23 -25.49 35.65
N VAL A 463 -1.91 -25.18 34.57
CA VAL A 463 -1.31 -24.51 33.40
C VAL A 463 -1.39 -22.98 33.53
N PHE A 464 -2.25 -22.46 34.40
CA PHE A 464 -2.48 -21.01 34.48
C PHE A 464 -1.74 -20.38 35.65
N THR A 465 -0.88 -19.41 35.37
CA THR A 465 -0.09 -18.67 36.36
C THR A 465 -0.83 -17.47 36.99
N LYS A 466 -1.86 -16.96 36.35
CA LYS A 466 -2.68 -15.85 36.86
C LYS A 466 -3.73 -16.36 37.85
N LYS A 467 -3.71 -15.82 39.08
CA LYS A 467 -4.67 -16.23 40.16
C LYS A 467 -6.08 -15.64 40.02
N ASN A 468 -6.25 -14.50 39.34
CA ASN A 468 -7.55 -13.82 39.19
C ASN A 468 -7.86 -13.60 37.72
N ILE A 469 -8.47 -14.60 37.07
CA ILE A 469 -8.95 -14.51 35.70
C ILE A 469 -10.43 -14.14 35.78
N HIS A 470 -10.83 -13.03 35.19
CA HIS A 470 -12.22 -12.59 35.09
C HIS A 470 -12.50 -12.00 33.71
N GLU A 471 -13.74 -11.99 33.33
CA GLU A 471 -14.22 -11.49 32.04
C GLU A 471 -14.85 -10.10 32.22
N PRO A 472 -14.12 -8.99 31.89
CA PRO A 472 -14.63 -7.64 32.08
C PRO A 472 -15.79 -7.34 31.12
N TRP A 473 -16.89 -6.76 31.66
CA TRP A 473 -18.11 -6.48 30.89
C TRP A 473 -17.86 -5.49 29.72
N LEU A 474 -17.26 -4.35 30.02
CA LEU A 474 -17.01 -3.30 29.03
C LEU A 474 -16.06 -3.77 27.91
N PHE A 475 -15.09 -4.63 28.24
CA PHE A 475 -14.16 -5.20 27.28
C PHE A 475 -14.85 -6.19 26.33
N SER A 476 -15.86 -6.92 26.85
CA SER A 476 -16.64 -7.91 26.08
C SER A 476 -17.76 -7.27 25.24
N LEU A 477 -18.21 -6.06 25.58
CA LEU A 477 -19.39 -5.43 24.98
C LEU A 477 -19.34 -5.32 23.44
N PRO A 478 -18.24 -4.86 22.80
CA PRO A 478 -18.21 -4.75 21.34
C PRO A 478 -18.39 -6.09 20.64
N SER A 479 -17.75 -7.13 21.17
CA SER A 479 -17.85 -8.48 20.59
C SER A 479 -19.24 -9.09 20.77
N LEU A 480 -19.93 -8.79 21.89
CA LEU A 480 -21.30 -9.20 22.14
C LEU A 480 -22.28 -8.54 21.16
N ILE A 481 -22.13 -7.24 20.90
CA ILE A 481 -22.95 -6.52 19.91
C ILE A 481 -22.79 -7.16 18.52
N LEU A 482 -21.56 -7.41 18.09
CA LEU A 482 -21.28 -8.06 16.80
C LEU A 482 -21.85 -9.46 16.74
N MET A 483 -21.78 -10.22 17.83
CA MET A 483 -22.39 -11.55 17.92
C MET A 483 -23.91 -11.51 17.73
N VAL A 484 -24.60 -10.52 18.32
CA VAL A 484 -26.06 -10.37 18.19
C VAL A 484 -26.45 -10.05 16.75
N LEU A 485 -25.63 -9.29 16.02
CA LEU A 485 -25.89 -9.00 14.60
C LEU A 485 -25.87 -10.24 13.71
N VAL A 486 -25.15 -11.30 14.10
CA VAL A 486 -25.05 -12.54 13.30
C VAL A 486 -26.42 -13.21 13.09
N PRO A 487 -27.20 -13.58 14.10
CA PRO A 487 -28.54 -14.11 13.90
C PRO A 487 -29.54 -13.05 13.38
N VAL A 488 -29.40 -11.79 13.76
CA VAL A 488 -30.32 -10.72 13.26
C VAL A 488 -30.27 -10.65 11.73
N ILE A 489 -29.09 -10.65 11.13
CA ILE A 489 -28.96 -10.61 9.64
C ILE A 489 -29.56 -11.86 9.01
N PHE A 490 -29.51 -13.03 9.66
CA PHE A 490 -30.16 -14.23 9.15
C PHE A 490 -31.68 -14.09 9.09
N PHE A 491 -32.30 -13.51 10.12
CA PHE A 491 -33.78 -13.37 10.15
C PHE A 491 -34.31 -12.23 9.27
N VAL A 492 -33.51 -11.20 9.01
CA VAL A 492 -33.91 -10.04 8.18
C VAL A 492 -32.92 -9.72 7.05
N PRO A 493 -32.55 -10.71 6.21
CA PRO A 493 -31.47 -10.56 5.22
C PRO A 493 -31.80 -9.52 4.15
N ASN A 494 -33.08 -9.38 3.79
CA ASN A 494 -33.52 -8.51 2.69
C ASN A 494 -33.45 -7.03 3.03
N ILE A 495 -33.45 -6.64 4.32
CA ILE A 495 -33.20 -5.25 4.73
C ILE A 495 -31.79 -4.84 4.30
N PHE A 496 -30.82 -5.69 4.59
CA PHE A 496 -29.42 -5.46 4.17
C PHE A 496 -29.23 -5.67 2.66
N GLY A 497 -29.92 -6.66 2.09
CA GLY A 497 -29.91 -6.94 0.66
C GLY A 497 -30.35 -5.74 -0.16
N LYS A 498 -31.56 -5.27 0.06
CA LYS A 498 -32.13 -4.14 -0.71
C LYS A 498 -31.50 -2.79 -0.34
N GLY A 499 -31.18 -2.58 0.94
CA GLY A 499 -30.68 -1.29 1.42
C GLY A 499 -29.22 -1.03 1.14
N ILE A 500 -28.36 -2.07 1.07
CA ILE A 500 -26.92 -1.93 0.98
C ILE A 500 -26.33 -2.70 -0.19
N ILE A 501 -26.71 -3.98 -0.39
CA ILE A 501 -26.04 -4.85 -1.37
C ILE A 501 -26.48 -4.56 -2.78
N VAL A 502 -27.79 -4.34 -3.03
CA VAL A 502 -28.28 -3.97 -4.38
C VAL A 502 -27.68 -2.65 -4.86
N PRO A 503 -27.66 -1.57 -4.05
CA PRO A 503 -26.91 -0.38 -4.42
C PRO A 503 -25.42 -0.63 -4.70
N ALA A 504 -24.77 -1.53 -3.93
CA ALA A 504 -23.39 -1.89 -4.17
C ALA A 504 -23.18 -2.62 -5.49
N LEU A 505 -24.10 -3.51 -5.89
CA LEU A 505 -24.09 -4.17 -7.18
C LEU A 505 -24.16 -3.17 -8.35
N ARG A 506 -25.00 -2.13 -8.22
CA ARG A 506 -25.00 -1.02 -9.20
C ARG A 506 -23.63 -0.37 -9.33
N GLY A 507 -22.94 -0.14 -8.22
CA GLY A 507 -21.58 0.37 -8.25
C GLY A 507 -20.57 -0.57 -8.91
N VAL A 508 -20.74 -1.89 -8.78
CA VAL A 508 -19.93 -2.91 -9.45
C VAL A 508 -20.20 -2.95 -10.96
N SER A 509 -21.44 -2.68 -11.39
CA SER A 509 -21.82 -2.70 -12.81
C SER A 509 -21.56 -1.38 -13.54
N GLY A 510 -20.86 -0.42 -12.92
CA GLY A 510 -20.61 0.91 -13.52
C GLY A 510 -21.83 1.84 -13.50
N GLY A 511 -22.80 1.60 -12.63
CA GLY A 511 -24.03 2.40 -12.51
C GLY A 511 -25.20 1.88 -13.32
N ASN A 512 -25.13 0.67 -13.87
CA ASN A 512 -26.21 0.08 -14.65
C ASN A 512 -27.39 -0.33 -13.76
N HIS A 513 -28.56 0.26 -14.00
CA HIS A 513 -29.80 0.03 -13.25
C HIS A 513 -30.52 -1.27 -13.65
N GLN A 514 -30.20 -1.84 -14.79
CA GLN A 514 -30.78 -3.10 -15.27
C GLN A 514 -30.41 -4.30 -14.37
N ILE A 515 -29.46 -4.11 -13.44
CA ILE A 515 -29.06 -5.12 -12.47
C ILE A 515 -30.08 -5.33 -11.34
N ASP A 516 -30.93 -4.34 -11.04
CA ASP A 516 -31.85 -4.38 -9.90
C ASP A 516 -32.89 -5.51 -9.97
N PRO A 517 -33.60 -5.71 -11.10
CA PRO A 517 -34.56 -6.79 -11.23
C PRO A 517 -33.89 -8.17 -11.24
N LEU A 518 -32.58 -8.25 -11.52
CA LEU A 518 -31.81 -9.49 -11.52
C LEU A 518 -31.28 -9.86 -10.12
N ALA A 519 -31.33 -8.91 -9.16
CA ALA A 519 -30.83 -9.14 -7.82
C ALA A 519 -31.72 -10.16 -7.07
N PRO A 520 -31.12 -11.19 -6.44
CA PRO A 520 -31.90 -12.23 -5.78
C PRO A 520 -32.62 -11.71 -4.53
N HIS A 521 -33.81 -12.24 -4.30
CA HIS A 521 -34.48 -12.16 -3.02
C HIS A 521 -33.91 -13.25 -2.10
N VAL A 522 -33.29 -12.86 -0.99
CA VAL A 522 -32.71 -13.81 -0.04
C VAL A 522 -33.79 -14.37 0.85
N SER A 523 -34.12 -15.65 0.70
CA SER A 523 -35.01 -16.37 1.63
C SER A 523 -34.17 -17.20 2.60
N GLN A 524 -34.74 -17.50 3.77
CA GLN A 524 -34.09 -18.32 4.79
C GLN A 524 -34.17 -19.82 4.43
N TRP A 525 -35.11 -20.19 3.58
CA TRP A 525 -35.36 -21.56 3.18
C TRP A 525 -35.71 -21.63 1.69
N HIS A 526 -34.98 -22.44 0.93
CA HIS A 526 -35.13 -22.61 -0.52
C HIS A 526 -35.61 -24.05 -0.90
N GLY A 527 -36.11 -24.81 0.09
CA GLY A 527 -36.46 -26.22 -0.13
C GLY A 527 -35.23 -27.14 -0.12
N PHE A 528 -35.43 -28.40 -0.50
CA PHE A 528 -34.34 -29.37 -0.65
C PHE A 528 -33.68 -29.17 -2.01
N ASN A 529 -32.53 -28.51 -1.99
CA ASN A 529 -31.71 -28.22 -3.17
C ASN A 529 -30.30 -28.83 -3.05
N ILE A 530 -29.53 -28.82 -4.16
CA ILE A 530 -28.16 -29.34 -4.19
C ILE A 530 -27.26 -28.60 -3.20
N PRO A 531 -27.25 -27.25 -3.11
CA PRO A 531 -26.46 -26.53 -2.11
C PRO A 531 -26.73 -26.94 -0.66
N LEU A 532 -28.00 -27.19 -0.31
CA LEU A 532 -28.35 -27.66 1.03
C LEU A 532 -27.80 -29.07 1.30
N LEU A 533 -27.90 -29.98 0.33
CA LEU A 533 -27.34 -31.35 0.44
C LEU A 533 -25.82 -31.27 0.66
N LEU A 534 -25.12 -30.44 -0.14
CA LEU A 534 -23.69 -30.22 0.03
C LEU A 534 -23.38 -29.65 1.41
N THR A 535 -24.20 -28.71 1.92
CA THR A 535 -24.03 -28.12 3.25
C THR A 535 -24.18 -29.20 4.34
N ILE A 536 -25.15 -30.11 4.23
CA ILE A 536 -25.31 -31.22 5.17
C ILE A 536 -24.08 -32.14 5.15
N ILE A 537 -23.57 -32.47 3.96
CA ILE A 537 -22.34 -33.26 3.82
C ILE A 537 -21.16 -32.57 4.47
N ILE A 538 -20.99 -31.25 4.24
CA ILE A 538 -19.93 -30.45 4.83
C ILE A 538 -20.00 -30.46 6.36
N ILE A 539 -21.20 -30.28 6.93
CA ILE A 539 -21.42 -30.30 8.38
C ILE A 539 -21.09 -31.67 8.96
N LEU A 540 -21.59 -32.74 8.37
CA LEU A 540 -21.37 -34.12 8.85
C LEU A 540 -19.89 -34.52 8.79
N LEU A 541 -19.27 -34.40 7.62
CA LEU A 541 -17.84 -34.74 7.45
C LEU A 541 -16.92 -33.82 8.26
N GLY A 542 -17.19 -32.52 8.27
CA GLY A 542 -16.42 -31.57 9.05
C GLY A 542 -16.52 -31.81 10.56
N SER A 543 -17.69 -32.20 11.08
CA SER A 543 -17.88 -32.57 12.48
C SER A 543 -17.13 -33.86 12.83
N VAL A 544 -17.18 -34.87 11.99
CA VAL A 544 -16.45 -36.13 12.19
C VAL A 544 -14.96 -35.86 12.23
N LEU A 545 -14.42 -35.04 11.30
CA LEU A 545 -13.02 -34.67 11.25
C LEU A 545 -12.60 -33.83 12.47
N ALA A 546 -13.44 -32.90 12.94
CA ALA A 546 -13.12 -32.06 14.10
C ALA A 546 -13.14 -32.85 15.43
N ILE A 547 -13.99 -33.88 15.53
CA ILE A 547 -14.17 -34.64 16.78
C ILE A 547 -13.21 -35.84 16.84
N LYS A 548 -13.09 -36.61 15.76
CA LYS A 548 -12.37 -37.90 15.76
C LYS A 548 -10.88 -37.75 15.44
N VAL A 549 -10.48 -36.74 14.66
CA VAL A 549 -9.09 -36.58 14.24
C VAL A 549 -8.34 -35.71 15.25
N ASP A 550 -7.25 -36.25 15.78
CA ASP A 550 -6.31 -35.47 16.61
C ASP A 550 -5.34 -34.67 15.71
N TRP A 551 -5.76 -33.46 15.35
CA TRP A 551 -4.97 -32.58 14.47
C TRP A 551 -3.60 -32.22 15.06
N LYS A 552 -3.46 -32.31 16.39
CA LYS A 552 -2.15 -32.09 17.05
C LYS A 552 -1.13 -33.14 16.65
N LYS A 553 -1.59 -34.39 16.42
CA LYS A 553 -0.76 -35.51 15.99
C LYS A 553 -0.56 -35.57 14.48
N VAL A 554 -1.57 -35.25 13.69
CA VAL A 554 -1.50 -35.28 12.22
C VAL A 554 -0.43 -34.36 11.68
N PHE A 555 -0.34 -33.15 12.21
CA PHE A 555 0.63 -32.16 11.76
C PHE A 555 1.89 -32.14 12.63
N THR A 556 2.55 -33.30 12.80
CA THR A 556 3.83 -33.42 13.49
C THR A 556 4.98 -33.65 12.51
N GLY A 557 6.23 -33.49 12.96
CA GLY A 557 7.43 -33.85 12.20
C GLY A 557 7.64 -33.03 10.92
N LYS A 558 8.05 -33.71 9.83
CA LYS A 558 8.40 -33.10 8.53
C LYS A 558 7.24 -32.38 7.85
N ILE A 559 5.99 -32.88 7.98
CA ILE A 559 4.81 -32.29 7.35
C ILE A 559 4.55 -30.86 7.87
N ARG A 560 4.80 -30.61 9.16
CA ARG A 560 4.71 -29.28 9.75
C ARG A 560 5.75 -28.31 9.21
N GLN A 561 6.89 -28.82 8.80
CA GLN A 561 8.01 -28.00 8.32
C GLN A 561 7.83 -27.49 6.90
N ILE A 562 6.92 -28.09 6.11
CA ILE A 562 6.59 -27.63 4.76
C ILE A 562 5.73 -26.37 4.92
N SER A 563 6.34 -25.22 4.65
CA SER A 563 5.69 -23.92 4.71
C SER A 563 6.16 -23.05 3.55
N VAL A 564 5.22 -22.41 2.87
CA VAL A 564 5.50 -21.42 1.81
C VAL A 564 6.32 -20.26 2.39
N SER A 565 6.10 -19.90 3.66
CA SER A 565 6.86 -18.89 4.38
C SER A 565 8.35 -19.22 4.45
N LYS A 566 8.73 -20.49 4.65
CA LYS A 566 10.15 -20.90 4.65
C LYS A 566 10.79 -20.77 3.27
N GLY A 567 10.03 -21.08 2.21
CA GLY A 567 10.49 -20.88 0.83
C GLY A 567 10.78 -19.40 0.56
N TYR A 568 9.87 -18.53 0.96
CA TYR A 568 10.06 -17.08 0.86
C TYR A 568 11.26 -16.59 1.68
N GLU A 569 11.41 -17.02 2.94
CA GLU A 569 12.56 -16.67 3.77
C GLU A 569 13.88 -17.13 3.13
N MET A 570 13.90 -18.29 2.48
CA MET A 570 15.07 -18.77 1.75
C MET A 570 15.41 -17.85 0.58
N VAL A 571 14.42 -17.48 -0.25
CA VAL A 571 14.60 -16.56 -1.38
C VAL A 571 15.04 -15.18 -0.87
N TYR A 572 14.39 -14.65 0.17
CA TYR A 572 14.75 -13.38 0.78
C TYR A 572 16.20 -13.36 1.30
N ARG A 573 16.61 -14.38 2.06
CA ARG A 573 18.00 -14.50 2.56
C ARG A 573 19.02 -14.64 1.44
N HIS A 574 18.68 -15.33 0.35
CA HIS A 574 19.58 -15.42 -0.82
C HIS A 574 19.68 -14.05 -1.51
N PHE A 575 18.58 -13.35 -1.67
CA PHE A 575 18.57 -12.00 -2.24
C PHE A 575 19.33 -11.02 -1.35
N GLU A 576 19.13 -11.06 -0.03
CA GLU A 576 19.85 -10.22 0.93
C GLU A 576 21.37 -10.48 0.88
N LYS A 577 21.78 -11.76 0.87
CA LYS A 577 23.19 -12.13 0.70
C LYS A 577 23.75 -11.66 -0.64
N PHE A 578 22.98 -11.82 -1.71
CA PHE A 578 23.37 -11.34 -3.03
C PHE A 578 23.50 -9.83 -3.08
N ALA A 579 22.49 -9.13 -2.59
CA ALA A 579 22.47 -7.66 -2.51
C ALA A 579 23.65 -7.15 -1.65
N THR A 580 23.83 -7.68 -0.43
CA THR A 580 24.93 -7.30 0.45
C THR A 580 26.29 -7.53 -0.19
N LYS A 581 26.48 -8.68 -0.87
CA LYS A 581 27.73 -8.98 -1.56
C LYS A 581 27.98 -8.02 -2.74
N ARG A 582 26.92 -7.64 -3.47
CA ARG A 582 27.03 -6.69 -4.59
C ARG A 582 27.23 -5.27 -4.08
N PHE A 583 26.45 -4.84 -3.08
CA PHE A 583 26.59 -3.52 -2.47
C PHE A 583 27.99 -3.32 -1.86
N LYS A 584 28.53 -4.30 -1.14
CA LYS A 584 29.92 -4.21 -0.62
C LYS A 584 30.98 -4.06 -1.71
N ARG A 585 30.72 -4.51 -2.94
CA ARG A 585 31.63 -4.27 -4.08
C ARG A 585 31.50 -2.88 -4.66
N VAL A 586 30.29 -2.31 -4.61
CA VAL A 586 30.00 -0.97 -5.14
C VAL A 586 30.34 0.08 -4.09
N MET A 587 29.94 -0.14 -2.85
CA MET A 587 30.18 0.72 -1.70
C MET A 587 31.53 0.38 -1.04
N GLN A 588 32.65 0.82 -1.66
CA GLN A 588 34.01 0.56 -1.15
C GLN A 588 34.63 1.74 -0.40
N ASP A 589 33.86 2.73 0.02
CA ASP A 589 34.30 3.96 0.72
C ASP A 589 35.41 4.74 -0.05
N ARG A 590 35.43 4.61 -1.38
CA ARG A 590 36.37 5.29 -2.25
C ARG A 590 35.64 6.27 -3.16
N LEU A 591 35.72 7.55 -2.86
CA LEU A 591 35.08 8.62 -3.64
C LEU A 591 35.36 8.53 -5.16
N ASN A 592 36.58 8.19 -5.53
CA ASN A 592 36.97 8.03 -6.93
C ASN A 592 36.18 6.95 -7.67
N GLN A 593 35.74 5.88 -7.00
CA GLN A 593 34.92 4.84 -7.63
C GLN A 593 33.50 5.31 -7.86
N TYR A 594 32.95 6.07 -6.89
CA TYR A 594 31.62 6.66 -7.05
C TYR A 594 31.58 7.62 -8.23
N ILE A 595 32.58 8.51 -8.35
CA ILE A 595 32.68 9.45 -9.47
C ILE A 595 32.78 8.70 -10.82
N ILE A 596 33.64 7.67 -10.93
CA ILE A 596 33.78 6.86 -12.15
C ILE A 596 32.46 6.17 -12.50
N MET A 597 31.73 5.66 -11.51
CA MET A 597 30.49 4.97 -11.70
C MET A 597 29.36 5.91 -12.13
N THR A 598 29.25 7.08 -11.48
CA THR A 598 28.27 8.11 -11.84
C THR A 598 28.52 8.63 -13.26
N LEU A 599 29.76 9.01 -13.59
CA LEU A 599 30.12 9.44 -14.93
C LEU A 599 29.92 8.32 -15.97
N GLY A 600 30.23 7.07 -15.61
CA GLY A 600 30.01 5.92 -16.47
C GLY A 600 28.54 5.70 -16.82
N ILE A 601 27.63 5.77 -15.83
CA ILE A 601 26.18 5.68 -16.06
C ILE A 601 25.70 6.84 -16.95
N PHE A 602 26.15 8.05 -16.66
CA PHE A 602 25.81 9.24 -17.47
C PHE A 602 26.26 9.09 -18.93
N MET A 603 27.48 8.60 -19.16
CA MET A 603 27.98 8.30 -20.50
C MET A 603 27.18 7.23 -21.25
N ILE A 604 26.68 6.19 -20.53
CA ILE A 604 25.83 5.16 -21.12
C ILE A 604 24.48 5.75 -21.56
N ILE A 605 23.87 6.59 -20.73
CA ILE A 605 22.58 7.24 -21.03
C ILE A 605 22.72 8.13 -22.28
N ILE A 606 23.74 8.97 -22.32
CA ILE A 606 23.98 9.87 -23.47
C ILE A 606 24.37 9.06 -24.71
N GLY A 607 25.22 8.04 -24.55
CA GLY A 607 25.57 7.14 -25.64
C GLY A 607 24.35 6.43 -26.24
N TYR A 608 23.39 6.00 -25.39
CA TYR A 608 22.13 5.47 -25.88
C TYR A 608 21.32 6.53 -26.66
N GLY A 609 21.31 7.78 -26.18
CA GLY A 609 20.70 8.90 -26.89
C GLY A 609 21.30 9.09 -28.29
N TYR A 610 22.64 9.06 -28.42
CA TYR A 610 23.32 9.15 -29.72
C TYR A 610 23.02 7.98 -30.67
N ILE A 611 22.87 6.76 -30.14
CA ILE A 611 22.49 5.60 -30.96
C ILE A 611 21.07 5.76 -31.52
N ARG A 612 20.17 6.37 -30.77
CA ARG A 612 18.75 6.58 -31.14
C ARG A 612 18.57 7.77 -32.11
N ILE A 613 19.26 8.88 -31.87
CA ILE A 613 19.09 10.15 -32.59
C ILE A 613 20.05 10.25 -33.76
N GLY A 614 21.18 9.52 -33.69
CA GLY A 614 22.30 9.64 -34.63
C GLY A 614 23.37 10.62 -34.15
N LEU A 615 24.57 10.52 -34.71
CA LEU A 615 25.64 11.48 -34.42
C LEU A 615 25.32 12.84 -35.06
N PRO A 616 25.67 13.95 -34.40
CA PRO A 616 25.42 15.28 -34.91
C PRO A 616 26.15 15.46 -36.27
N LYS A 617 25.41 15.90 -37.27
CA LYS A 617 25.99 16.31 -38.55
C LYS A 617 26.56 17.72 -38.32
N VAL A 618 27.86 17.87 -38.38
CA VAL A 618 28.51 19.19 -38.29
C VAL A 618 28.11 20.03 -39.51
N HIS A 619 27.06 20.84 -39.40
CA HIS A 619 26.76 21.88 -40.38
C HIS A 619 27.41 23.19 -39.91
N GLN A 620 27.72 24.08 -40.82
CA GLN A 620 28.45 25.34 -40.68
C GLN A 620 28.50 25.94 -39.26
N LEU A 621 29.70 25.92 -38.65
CA LEU A 621 29.98 26.63 -37.42
C LEU A 621 29.89 28.14 -37.68
N HIS A 622 28.95 28.81 -37.08
CA HIS A 622 28.98 30.26 -36.98
C HIS A 622 30.07 30.62 -35.97
N VAL A 623 31.27 30.90 -36.50
CA VAL A 623 32.38 31.38 -35.65
C VAL A 623 32.17 32.89 -35.46
N SER A 624 31.80 33.31 -34.24
CA SER A 624 31.83 34.71 -33.85
C SER A 624 33.25 35.24 -33.84
N GLU A 625 33.45 36.49 -34.17
CA GLU A 625 34.75 37.16 -34.07
C GLU A 625 35.17 37.21 -32.59
N PHE A 626 36.26 36.51 -32.27
CA PHE A 626 36.85 36.53 -30.93
C PHE A 626 37.89 37.66 -30.86
N GLY A 627 37.84 38.47 -29.79
CA GLY A 627 38.84 39.46 -29.49
C GLY A 627 40.12 38.84 -28.91
N ALA A 628 41.19 39.58 -28.95
CA ALA A 628 42.48 39.13 -28.38
C ALA A 628 42.36 38.75 -26.88
N LEU A 629 41.48 39.44 -26.13
CA LEU A 629 41.23 39.20 -24.71
C LEU A 629 40.67 37.79 -24.45
N GLU A 630 39.66 37.38 -25.18
CA GLU A 630 39.00 36.10 -25.01
C GLU A 630 39.97 34.95 -25.32
N ILE A 631 40.82 35.10 -26.32
CA ILE A 631 41.85 34.14 -26.68
C ILE A 631 42.87 33.98 -25.55
N ILE A 632 43.35 35.10 -25.00
CA ILE A 632 44.29 35.07 -23.87
C ILE A 632 43.65 34.37 -22.64
N LEU A 633 42.40 34.71 -22.29
CA LEU A 633 41.70 34.09 -21.20
C LEU A 633 41.53 32.58 -21.41
N ALA A 634 41.21 32.14 -22.63
CA ALA A 634 41.09 30.72 -22.99
C ALA A 634 42.44 29.99 -22.81
N ILE A 635 43.53 30.57 -23.29
CA ILE A 635 44.88 30.01 -23.14
C ILE A 635 45.27 29.88 -21.68
N VAL A 636 44.98 30.89 -20.85
CA VAL A 636 45.24 30.88 -19.42
C VAL A 636 44.45 29.78 -18.73
N THR A 637 43.16 29.66 -19.05
CA THR A 637 42.29 28.59 -18.50
C THR A 637 42.81 27.20 -18.82
N VAL A 638 43.16 26.94 -20.10
CA VAL A 638 43.71 25.66 -20.53
C VAL A 638 45.07 25.36 -19.84
N THR A 639 45.91 26.35 -19.75
CA THR A 639 47.23 26.20 -19.12
C THR A 639 47.07 25.85 -17.62
N ILE A 640 46.20 26.55 -16.90
CA ILE A 640 45.92 26.25 -15.49
C ILE A 640 45.29 24.86 -15.35
N GLY A 641 44.30 24.52 -16.19
CA GLY A 641 43.63 23.22 -16.22
C GLY A 641 44.63 22.08 -16.39
N ILE A 642 45.56 22.19 -17.33
CA ILE A 642 46.66 21.24 -17.53
C ILE A 642 47.58 21.18 -16.30
N SER A 643 47.91 22.34 -15.75
CA SER A 643 48.80 22.42 -14.57
C SER A 643 48.19 21.70 -13.35
N LEU A 644 46.87 21.77 -13.14
CA LEU A 644 46.18 21.09 -12.05
C LEU A 644 46.35 19.57 -12.09
N ILE A 645 46.56 18.96 -13.26
CA ILE A 645 46.77 17.53 -13.40
C ILE A 645 48.09 17.06 -12.76
N PHE A 646 49.10 17.94 -12.79
CA PHE A 646 50.47 17.63 -12.32
C PHE A 646 50.73 18.06 -10.87
N ILE A 647 49.95 19.00 -10.34
CA ILE A 647 50.17 19.55 -9.00
C ILE A 647 49.60 18.60 -7.93
N ARG A 648 50.35 18.43 -6.83
CA ARG A 648 50.01 17.53 -5.73
C ARG A 648 49.74 18.23 -4.40
N GLN A 649 50.15 19.48 -4.29
CA GLN A 649 49.94 20.28 -3.08
C GLN A 649 48.50 20.79 -3.04
N ARG A 650 47.74 20.44 -2.00
CA ARG A 650 46.33 20.80 -1.87
C ARG A 650 46.10 22.28 -1.92
N LEU A 651 46.92 23.06 -1.21
CA LEU A 651 46.78 24.49 -1.18
C LEU A 651 46.97 25.13 -2.58
N THR A 652 48.00 24.68 -3.32
CA THR A 652 48.25 25.15 -4.66
C THR A 652 47.10 24.79 -5.63
N MET A 653 46.50 23.57 -5.47
CA MET A 653 45.33 23.17 -6.25
C MET A 653 44.12 24.08 -5.99
N VAL A 654 43.88 24.45 -4.72
CA VAL A 654 42.78 25.35 -4.34
C VAL A 654 43.01 26.74 -4.92
N ILE A 655 44.21 27.28 -4.82
CA ILE A 655 44.56 28.59 -5.37
C ILE A 655 44.38 28.60 -6.88
N LEU A 656 44.87 27.59 -7.59
CA LEU A 656 44.74 27.53 -9.05
C LEU A 656 43.30 27.33 -9.50
N ASN A 657 42.49 26.57 -8.74
CA ASN A 657 41.08 26.46 -9.01
C ASN A 657 40.37 27.81 -8.84
N GLY A 658 40.72 28.56 -7.79
CA GLY A 658 40.24 29.93 -7.61
C GLY A 658 40.66 30.88 -8.75
N VAL A 659 41.88 30.75 -9.27
CA VAL A 659 42.30 31.53 -10.46
C VAL A 659 41.44 31.18 -11.69
N ILE A 660 41.07 29.94 -11.91
CA ILE A 660 40.12 29.57 -12.99
C ILE A 660 38.78 30.27 -12.78
N GLY A 661 38.20 30.26 -11.55
CA GLY A 661 36.98 30.98 -11.25
C GLY A 661 37.06 32.48 -11.52
N PHE A 662 38.19 33.14 -11.21
CA PHE A 662 38.41 34.55 -11.56
C PHE A 662 38.53 34.77 -13.08
N VAL A 663 39.18 33.87 -13.81
CA VAL A 663 39.23 33.93 -15.28
C VAL A 663 37.85 33.79 -15.89
N VAL A 664 36.98 32.88 -15.35
CA VAL A 664 35.59 32.80 -15.75
C VAL A 664 34.83 34.08 -15.49
N THR A 665 35.08 34.76 -14.34
CA THR A 665 34.50 36.09 -14.08
C THR A 665 34.90 37.12 -15.15
N LEU A 666 36.14 37.11 -15.59
CA LEU A 666 36.61 38.00 -16.67
C LEU A 666 35.95 37.64 -18.02
N PHE A 667 35.67 36.38 -18.29
CA PHE A 667 34.89 35.98 -19.45
C PHE A 667 33.46 36.56 -19.41
N PHE A 668 32.80 36.50 -18.24
CA PHE A 668 31.47 37.08 -18.10
C PHE A 668 31.50 38.62 -18.30
N ILE A 669 32.56 39.32 -17.85
CA ILE A 669 32.73 40.74 -18.12
C ILE A 669 32.91 40.99 -19.62
N ALA A 670 33.77 40.23 -20.28
CA ALA A 670 34.01 40.36 -21.71
C ALA A 670 32.73 40.11 -22.52
N MET A 671 31.89 39.18 -22.09
CA MET A 671 30.57 38.83 -22.69
C MET A 671 29.45 39.79 -22.26
N LYS A 672 29.76 40.90 -21.55
CA LYS A 672 28.77 41.88 -21.08
C LYS A 672 27.68 41.33 -20.16
N ALA A 673 28.04 40.35 -19.32
CA ALA A 673 27.14 39.72 -18.34
C ALA A 673 27.52 40.12 -16.90
N PRO A 674 27.25 41.37 -16.45
CA PRO A 674 27.75 41.91 -15.18
C PRO A 674 27.17 41.20 -13.97
N ASP A 675 25.92 40.78 -13.98
CA ASP A 675 25.27 40.08 -12.86
C ASP A 675 25.91 38.72 -12.60
N LEU A 676 26.20 37.98 -13.68
CA LEU A 676 26.91 36.69 -13.58
C LEU A 676 28.35 36.89 -13.10
N ALA A 677 29.02 37.94 -13.61
CA ALA A 677 30.39 38.26 -13.19
C ALA A 677 30.47 38.61 -11.69
N LEU A 678 29.53 39.39 -11.18
CA LEU A 678 29.48 39.75 -9.77
C LEU A 678 29.22 38.55 -8.88
N THR A 679 28.23 37.74 -9.24
CA THR A 679 27.87 36.50 -8.51
C THR A 679 29.03 35.52 -8.48
N GLN A 680 29.68 35.27 -9.62
CA GLN A 680 30.85 34.39 -9.73
C GLN A 680 32.02 34.91 -8.89
N LEU A 681 32.30 36.22 -8.92
CA LEU A 681 33.35 36.83 -8.14
C LEU A 681 33.17 36.62 -6.63
N VAL A 682 31.96 36.88 -6.14
CA VAL A 682 31.64 36.75 -4.70
C VAL A 682 31.72 35.30 -4.26
N VAL A 683 31.06 34.38 -5.00
CA VAL A 683 31.02 32.94 -4.66
C VAL A 683 32.44 32.37 -4.71
N GLU A 684 33.22 32.66 -5.75
CA GLU A 684 34.56 32.11 -5.88
C GLU A 684 35.52 32.64 -4.79
N THR A 685 35.40 33.92 -4.44
CA THR A 685 36.18 34.49 -3.35
C THR A 685 35.91 33.82 -2.02
N ILE A 686 34.64 33.70 -1.66
CA ILE A 686 34.23 33.05 -0.40
C ILE A 686 34.65 31.59 -0.38
N THR A 687 34.39 30.86 -1.47
CA THR A 687 34.69 29.42 -1.59
C THR A 687 36.19 29.17 -1.50
N THR A 688 37.00 29.96 -2.20
CA THR A 688 38.46 29.84 -2.17
C THR A 688 39.01 30.12 -0.79
N ILE A 689 38.53 31.16 -0.08
CA ILE A 689 38.94 31.47 1.29
C ILE A 689 38.58 30.33 2.23
N LEU A 690 37.36 29.84 2.19
CA LEU A 690 36.89 28.70 3.01
C LEU A 690 37.73 27.46 2.78
N PHE A 691 38.03 27.13 1.52
CA PHE A 691 38.87 25.96 1.18
C PHE A 691 40.31 26.15 1.65
N ILE A 692 40.91 27.37 1.49
CA ILE A 692 42.24 27.65 2.00
C ILE A 692 42.30 27.45 3.52
N VAL A 693 41.32 27.97 4.27
CA VAL A 693 41.27 27.79 5.72
C VAL A 693 41.09 26.34 6.12
N SER A 694 40.18 25.61 5.44
CA SER A 694 39.89 24.20 5.74
C SER A 694 41.08 23.30 5.40
N PHE A 695 41.68 23.45 4.22
CA PHE A 695 42.75 22.56 3.75
C PHE A 695 44.13 22.89 4.33
N SER A 696 44.33 24.14 4.86
CA SER A 696 45.59 24.50 5.54
C SER A 696 45.89 23.62 6.78
N ARG A 697 44.84 23.03 7.39
CA ARG A 697 44.97 22.18 8.60
C ARG A 697 45.00 20.70 8.27
N LEU A 698 44.86 20.29 7.02
CA LEU A 698 44.84 18.88 6.62
C LEU A 698 46.23 18.38 6.22
N PRO A 699 46.63 17.15 6.58
CA PRO A 699 47.91 16.58 6.20
C PRO A 699 47.99 16.39 4.67
N ASN A 700 49.23 16.42 4.15
CA ASN A 700 49.49 16.17 2.73
C ASN A 700 49.00 14.78 2.30
N VAL A 701 48.55 14.66 1.06
CA VAL A 701 48.01 13.38 0.54
C VAL A 701 49.18 12.39 0.35
N PRO A 702 49.14 11.23 1.03
CA PRO A 702 50.19 10.23 0.81
C PRO A 702 50.18 9.72 -0.63
N ARG A 703 51.33 9.35 -1.18
CA ARG A 703 51.42 8.70 -2.50
C ARG A 703 50.65 7.39 -2.47
N SER A 704 49.57 7.35 -3.17
CA SER A 704 48.86 6.07 -3.44
C SER A 704 49.68 5.33 -4.51
N ASN A 705 50.11 4.10 -4.21
CA ASN A 705 50.57 3.15 -5.25
C ASN A 705 49.35 2.71 -6.08
N ALA A 706 48.94 3.58 -6.96
CA ALA A 706 47.78 3.31 -7.81
C ALA A 706 48.09 2.19 -8.80
N ASN A 707 47.26 1.17 -8.83
CA ASN A 707 47.35 0.10 -9.83
C ASN A 707 47.17 0.71 -11.22
N LYS A 708 48.13 0.53 -12.15
CA LYS A 708 48.16 1.07 -13.52
C LYS A 708 46.81 0.89 -14.25
N LYS A 709 46.12 -0.22 -14.06
CA LYS A 709 44.77 -0.46 -14.63
C LYS A 709 43.75 0.58 -14.18
N ARG A 710 43.78 1.01 -12.91
CA ARG A 710 42.86 2.02 -12.39
C ARG A 710 43.16 3.42 -12.93
N GLU A 711 44.41 3.75 -13.14
CA GLU A 711 44.78 5.04 -13.77
C GLU A 711 44.33 5.11 -15.23
N ILE A 712 44.52 4.03 -16.00
CA ILE A 712 44.02 3.96 -17.37
C ILE A 712 42.49 4.16 -17.40
N ILE A 713 41.73 3.49 -16.52
CA ILE A 713 40.26 3.68 -16.43
C ILE A 713 39.87 5.13 -16.14
N LYS A 714 40.57 5.79 -15.22
CA LYS A 714 40.32 7.21 -14.89
C LYS A 714 40.54 8.11 -16.09
N ILE A 715 41.68 7.92 -16.79
CA ILE A 715 42.04 8.70 -17.99
C ILE A 715 41.02 8.48 -19.10
N SER A 716 40.63 7.21 -19.33
CA SER A 716 39.66 6.87 -20.38
C SER A 716 38.28 7.49 -20.10
N VAL A 717 37.81 7.39 -18.83
CA VAL A 717 36.53 7.98 -18.43
C VAL A 717 36.56 9.52 -18.55
N SER A 718 37.67 10.16 -18.15
CA SER A 718 37.81 11.62 -18.25
C SER A 718 37.84 12.09 -19.71
N LEU A 719 38.57 11.40 -20.59
CA LEU A 719 38.65 11.71 -22.03
C LEU A 719 37.30 11.53 -22.72
N LEU A 720 36.61 10.41 -22.42
CA LEU A 720 35.29 10.13 -23.02
C LEU A 720 34.26 11.13 -22.57
N MET A 721 34.30 11.52 -21.30
CA MET A 721 33.40 12.55 -20.76
C MET A 721 33.67 13.93 -21.40
N ALA A 722 34.94 14.30 -21.59
CA ALA A 722 35.31 15.53 -22.30
C ALA A 722 34.77 15.55 -23.72
N LEU A 723 34.92 14.42 -24.47
CA LEU A 723 34.39 14.29 -25.81
C LEU A 723 32.85 14.42 -25.86
N ILE A 724 32.17 13.81 -24.92
CA ILE A 724 30.71 13.91 -24.79
C ILE A 724 30.28 15.37 -24.53
N VAL A 725 30.95 16.05 -23.61
CA VAL A 725 30.62 17.45 -23.31
C VAL A 725 30.83 18.35 -24.52
N VAL A 726 31.97 18.19 -25.22
CA VAL A 726 32.25 18.93 -26.47
C VAL A 726 31.17 18.61 -27.52
N SER A 727 30.80 17.34 -27.70
CA SER A 727 29.78 16.96 -28.71
C SER A 727 28.41 17.54 -28.33
N LEU A 728 28.04 17.59 -27.06
CA LEU A 728 26.78 18.23 -26.59
C LEU A 728 26.78 19.73 -26.90
N ILE A 729 27.90 20.44 -26.71
CA ILE A 729 28.02 21.87 -27.05
C ILE A 729 27.77 22.07 -28.55
N PHE A 730 28.36 21.22 -29.42
CA PHE A 730 28.11 21.30 -30.85
C PHE A 730 26.68 21.02 -31.27
N ILE A 731 25.99 20.06 -30.58
CA ILE A 731 24.58 19.75 -30.83
C ILE A 731 23.68 20.94 -30.44
N THR A 732 23.91 21.51 -29.28
CA THR A 732 23.08 22.62 -28.79
C THR A 732 23.19 23.90 -29.62
N GLN A 733 24.30 24.09 -30.31
CA GLN A 733 24.49 25.20 -31.25
C GLN A 733 23.78 24.95 -32.60
N GLN A 734 23.45 23.71 -32.96
CA GLN A 734 22.86 23.37 -34.25
C GLN A 734 21.36 23.17 -34.24
N THR A 735 20.71 23.27 -33.09
CA THR A 735 19.24 23.09 -32.99
C THR A 735 18.48 24.36 -33.37
N ASP A 736 18.39 24.61 -34.70
CA ASP A 736 17.49 25.63 -35.26
C ASP A 736 16.00 25.27 -35.14
N GLY A 737 15.67 24.19 -34.46
CA GLY A 737 14.31 23.62 -34.41
C GLY A 737 13.45 24.00 -33.22
N LEU A 738 14.01 24.61 -32.20
CA LEU A 738 13.25 25.08 -31.03
C LEU A 738 13.15 26.62 -31.11
N SER A 739 11.92 27.14 -31.20
CA SER A 739 11.68 28.59 -31.10
C SER A 739 12.28 29.11 -29.81
N SER A 740 13.16 30.08 -29.89
CA SER A 740 13.78 30.70 -28.73
C SER A 740 12.71 31.39 -27.89
N ILE A 741 12.63 31.07 -26.60
CA ILE A 741 11.76 31.76 -25.64
C ILE A 741 12.38 33.06 -25.14
N SER A 742 13.60 33.39 -25.57
CA SER A 742 14.31 34.60 -25.15
C SER A 742 13.54 35.88 -25.46
N ASP A 743 12.83 35.94 -26.58
CA ASP A 743 12.01 37.09 -26.97
C ASP A 743 10.88 37.41 -25.97
N PHE A 744 10.40 36.39 -25.26
CA PHE A 744 9.44 36.58 -24.17
C PHE A 744 10.12 37.23 -22.94
N TYR A 745 11.28 36.76 -22.56
CA TYR A 745 12.02 37.31 -21.43
C TYR A 745 12.64 38.70 -21.71
N LEU A 746 12.96 39.02 -22.94
CA LEU A 746 13.41 40.36 -23.32
C LEU A 746 12.33 41.45 -23.08
N LYS A 747 11.05 41.07 -22.95
CA LYS A 747 9.94 41.99 -22.61
C LYS A 747 9.68 42.03 -21.09
N ALA A 748 10.60 41.50 -20.26
CA ALA A 748 10.41 41.39 -18.79
C ALA A 748 10.13 42.75 -18.13
N ASP A 749 10.76 43.84 -18.61
CA ASP A 749 10.50 45.20 -18.14
C ASP A 749 9.05 45.63 -18.23
N LYS A 750 8.38 45.23 -19.34
CA LYS A 750 6.96 45.56 -19.59
C LYS A 750 6.02 44.65 -18.82
N LEU A 751 6.40 43.40 -18.60
CA LEU A 751 5.57 42.38 -17.96
C LEU A 751 5.64 42.42 -16.44
N THR A 752 6.82 42.70 -15.87
CA THR A 752 7.08 42.69 -14.43
C THR A 752 7.36 44.05 -13.81
N GLY A 753 7.64 45.09 -14.66
CA GLY A 753 8.10 46.39 -14.21
C GLY A 753 9.57 46.41 -13.72
N GLY A 754 10.27 45.30 -13.79
CA GLY A 754 11.66 45.15 -13.37
C GLY A 754 12.65 45.53 -14.48
N LYS A 755 13.58 46.47 -14.22
CA LYS A 755 14.57 46.89 -15.21
C LYS A 755 15.67 45.87 -15.49
N ASN A 756 15.92 44.97 -14.55
CA ASN A 756 16.92 43.89 -14.67
C ASN A 756 16.20 42.58 -15.02
N ILE A 757 16.48 42.06 -16.22
CA ILE A 757 15.84 40.82 -16.75
C ILE A 757 16.15 39.62 -15.87
N VAL A 758 17.38 39.47 -15.36
CA VAL A 758 17.80 38.34 -14.51
C VAL A 758 17.00 38.34 -13.21
N ASN A 759 16.89 39.51 -12.57
CA ASN A 759 16.11 39.64 -11.33
C ASN A 759 14.59 39.43 -11.57
N ALA A 760 14.07 39.88 -12.72
CA ALA A 760 12.69 39.65 -13.09
C ALA A 760 12.39 38.13 -13.33
N ILE A 761 13.31 37.39 -13.93
CA ILE A 761 13.19 35.95 -14.09
C ILE A 761 13.21 35.25 -12.73
N LEU A 762 14.17 35.58 -11.88
CA LEU A 762 14.35 34.92 -10.58
C LEU A 762 13.28 35.28 -9.54
N GLY A 763 12.78 36.53 -9.60
CA GLY A 763 11.87 37.07 -8.59
C GLY A 763 10.39 37.02 -8.97
N ASP A 764 10.06 36.84 -10.25
CA ASP A 764 8.67 36.83 -10.74
C ASP A 764 8.38 35.60 -11.61
N PHE A 765 8.96 35.46 -12.79
CA PHE A 765 8.66 34.35 -13.71
C PHE A 765 8.95 32.96 -13.11
N ARG A 766 10.03 32.88 -12.35
CA ARG A 766 10.50 31.67 -11.69
C ARG A 766 10.63 31.80 -10.17
N ALA A 767 9.79 32.64 -9.57
CA ALA A 767 9.83 32.94 -8.13
C ALA A 767 9.75 31.69 -7.25
N LEU A 768 9.03 30.67 -7.67
CA LEU A 768 8.92 29.39 -6.94
C LEU A 768 10.27 28.67 -6.84
N ASP A 769 11.10 28.68 -7.89
CA ASP A 769 12.43 28.06 -7.87
C ASP A 769 13.29 28.73 -6.81
N THR A 770 13.29 30.07 -6.78
CA THR A 770 14.05 30.86 -5.80
C THR A 770 13.54 30.65 -4.36
N LEU A 771 12.20 30.51 -4.20
CA LEU A 771 11.62 30.16 -2.91
C LEU A 771 12.07 28.79 -2.42
N PHE A 772 12.09 27.78 -3.32
CA PHE A 772 12.55 26.43 -2.98
C PHE A 772 14.06 26.40 -2.70
N GLU A 773 14.89 27.19 -3.38
CA GLU A 773 16.30 27.37 -3.04
C GLU A 773 16.46 27.92 -1.61
N GLY A 774 15.70 28.94 -1.24
CA GLY A 774 15.65 29.46 0.12
C GLY A 774 15.25 28.38 1.15
N LEU A 775 14.28 27.52 0.80
CA LEU A 775 13.88 26.40 1.65
C LEU A 775 15.01 25.37 1.82
N VAL A 776 15.75 25.05 0.76
CA VAL A 776 16.92 24.15 0.83
C VAL A 776 18.00 24.72 1.73
N LEU A 777 18.25 26.03 1.68
CA LEU A 777 19.21 26.69 2.59
C LEU A 777 18.75 26.59 4.05
N ILE A 778 17.47 26.77 4.34
CA ILE A 778 16.91 26.61 5.69
C ILE A 778 17.08 25.16 6.18
N ILE A 779 16.75 24.18 5.34
CA ILE A 779 16.90 22.73 5.67
C ILE A 779 18.38 22.41 5.96
N THR A 780 19.30 22.93 5.13
CA THR A 780 20.74 22.76 5.31
C THR A 780 21.22 23.40 6.62
N GLY A 781 20.77 24.63 6.91
CA GLY A 781 21.06 25.30 8.17
C GLY A 781 20.55 24.54 9.39
N LEU A 782 19.33 24.01 9.34
CA LEU A 782 18.78 23.15 10.41
C LEU A 782 19.58 21.85 10.56
N GLY A 783 20.02 21.26 9.45
CA GLY A 783 20.86 20.05 9.46
C GLY A 783 22.19 20.31 10.14
N ILE A 784 22.87 21.40 9.78
CA ILE A 784 24.13 21.82 10.41
C ILE A 784 23.94 22.12 11.90
N TYR A 785 22.90 22.89 12.26
CA TYR A 785 22.56 23.17 13.65
C TYR A 785 22.34 21.90 14.47
N THR A 786 21.60 20.93 13.89
CA THR A 786 21.36 19.63 14.54
C THR A 786 22.64 18.84 14.73
N LEU A 787 23.54 18.82 13.74
CA LEU A 787 24.84 18.15 13.83
C LEU A 787 25.77 18.80 14.88
N LEU A 788 25.80 20.13 14.94
CA LEU A 788 26.63 20.86 15.93
C LEU A 788 26.11 20.69 17.36
N ASN A 789 24.80 20.58 17.54
CA ASN A 789 24.15 20.39 18.84
C ASN A 789 23.86 18.93 19.18
N TYR A 790 24.28 17.98 18.33
CA TYR A 790 24.12 16.55 18.60
C TYR A 790 25.07 16.16 19.76
N GLN A 791 24.51 16.09 20.96
CA GLN A 791 25.16 15.45 22.10
C GLN A 791 24.87 13.96 22.02
N ASP A 792 25.91 13.18 21.99
CA ASP A 792 25.80 11.72 22.02
C ASP A 792 25.16 11.28 23.34
N ARG A 793 23.85 11.04 23.33
CA ARG A 793 23.09 10.55 24.48
C ARG A 793 23.53 9.18 24.95
N ARG A 794 24.30 8.42 24.15
CA ARG A 794 24.87 7.14 24.56
C ARG A 794 25.92 7.25 25.69
N GLY A 795 26.54 8.40 25.83
CA GLY A 795 27.51 8.62 26.91
C GLY A 795 26.91 9.01 28.25
N GLN A 796 25.61 9.29 28.33
CA GLN A 796 24.91 9.60 29.58
C GLN A 796 24.23 8.39 30.22
N ASP A 797 23.75 7.43 29.43
CA ASP A 797 23.12 6.20 29.95
C ASP A 797 24.11 5.17 30.53
N GLU A 798 25.40 5.35 30.31
CA GLU A 798 26.45 4.52 30.93
C GLU A 798 27.03 5.13 32.21
N ARG A 799 26.53 6.31 32.64
CA ARG A 799 26.98 7.00 33.88
C ARG A 799 25.89 7.17 34.94
N GLU A 800 24.65 6.74 34.64
CA GLU A 800 23.55 6.50 35.59
C GLU A 800 23.26 5.01 35.70
#